data_1e6a38bb2546aebd2297903b6a23ee28
#
_entry.id   1e6a38bb2546aebd2297903b6a23ee28
#
_cell.length_a   1.000
_cell.length_b   1.000
_cell.length_c   1.000
_cell.angle_alpha   90.00
_cell.angle_beta   90.00
_cell.angle_gamma   90.00
#
_symmetry.space_group_name_H-M   'P 1'
#
loop_
_entity.id
_entity.type
_entity.pdbx_description
1 polymer ?
#
loop_
_entity_poly.entity_id
_entity_poly.type
_entity_poly.pdbx_seq_one_letter_code
_entity_poly.pdbx_strand_id
1 'polypeptide(L)'
;MPRWFTALFWSSIAAGALVVGLSSWDALIASPPDADPVRPRAVTITRDQWGVPHIHGRTDADVAYGIAIAHAEDDFRNLEEVLAAVRGRAGAILGEDGAKLDFAGHLLDAQAVADRGYASLSPATRALVEAYAQGLNDYASRHGHEQRLQGLFPVTGRDIVAGFVLRSPFFFGMDRVLGPLAEGKLPPRDAGPADERGSNAFAVSASRSDDATTRLIINSHQPWEGGVTWWELVVHSDEGWDFAGANFPGAPFPLLGHNKHLGWANTVNRMDLIDVYKLELNADRSQYRLDRQWLPLEARRVWLRVKYGPFVLPVPRTVYCSRHGAVILNEKGGFAIRHAGIGEVGQVEQYYRLNKARDFNEWRQIMAMQKVPATNFVYADAQGHIGMFYNALFPARAAGFDWKGVLPGNTSKTLWTSYLPWSADPMVVDPRAGWVANANNTPTVATAPDENLKAADFAPEMGVETFTTNRMHRFAELFAGVNGPISRETLLRIKFDKAYSKASPAGRWMAAVLTVDTAREPELAKAQALLRQWDWTADGVGPADSLAVAVLASVGREVYRGDALPPAAPKLRAAVDWLQGTFGRLDVPLGEFQRLRHGKADLPVFGGPDTLRAIYADRAADGRRVGNNGDGFIMLVEWPAGGAVRSQSVHQFGAATTRRASPHYADQAPLFATERWKPVPF
;
A
#
# COMPACT_ATOMS: atom_id res chain seq x y z
N MET A 1 28.21 -43.44 41.20
CA MET A 1 27.06 -42.54 40.92
C MET A 1 25.91 -43.37 40.43
N PRO A 2 24.68 -43.15 40.96
CA PRO A 2 23.53 -43.93 40.53
C PRO A 2 23.23 -43.67 39.03
N ARG A 3 22.90 -44.71 38.29
CA ARG A 3 22.59 -44.63 36.83
C ARG A 3 21.55 -43.56 36.46
N TRP A 4 20.63 -43.24 37.36
CA TRP A 4 19.64 -42.20 37.12
C TRP A 4 20.23 -40.77 37.12
N PHE A 5 21.30 -40.50 37.87
CA PHE A 5 21.99 -39.21 37.90
C PHE A 5 22.73 -38.97 36.59
N THR A 6 23.34 -40.01 36.01
CA THR A 6 24.00 -39.93 34.72
C THR A 6 22.99 -39.73 33.59
N ALA A 7 21.82 -40.39 33.66
CA ALA A 7 20.75 -40.22 32.71
C ALA A 7 20.16 -38.78 32.71
N LEU A 8 19.89 -38.23 33.92
CA LEU A 8 19.44 -36.86 34.12
C LEU A 8 20.44 -35.82 33.59
N PHE A 9 21.74 -36.04 33.86
CA PHE A 9 22.81 -35.18 33.40
C PHE A 9 22.87 -35.14 31.86
N TRP A 10 22.88 -36.29 31.18
CA TRP A 10 22.87 -36.36 29.73
C TRP A 10 21.59 -35.85 29.12
N SER A 11 20.44 -36.04 29.73
CA SER A 11 19.17 -35.48 29.30
C SER A 11 19.17 -33.94 29.39
N SER A 12 19.78 -33.38 30.45
CA SER A 12 19.91 -31.93 30.60
C SER A 12 20.86 -31.32 29.57
N ILE A 13 21.98 -32.00 29.25
CA ILE A 13 22.91 -31.59 28.20
C ILE A 13 22.22 -31.65 26.83
N ALA A 14 21.50 -32.74 26.52
CA ALA A 14 20.76 -32.89 25.28
C ALA A 14 19.67 -31.83 25.13
N ALA A 15 18.92 -31.55 26.20
CA ALA A 15 17.93 -30.48 26.23
C ALA A 15 18.57 -29.08 26.04
N GLY A 16 19.70 -28.83 26.70
CA GLY A 16 20.46 -27.60 26.52
C GLY A 16 20.99 -27.44 25.09
N ALA A 17 21.53 -28.48 24.49
CA ALA A 17 21.99 -28.49 23.11
C ALA A 17 20.85 -28.27 22.11
N LEU A 18 19.67 -28.86 22.37
CA LEU A 18 18.48 -28.65 21.58
C LEU A 18 17.99 -27.20 21.66
N VAL A 19 17.96 -26.63 22.87
CA VAL A 19 17.60 -25.20 23.07
C VAL A 19 18.53 -24.28 22.35
N VAL A 20 19.86 -24.47 22.49
CA VAL A 20 20.87 -23.69 21.76
C VAL A 20 20.73 -23.89 20.27
N GLY A 21 20.55 -25.13 19.81
CA GLY A 21 20.34 -25.46 18.42
C GLY A 21 19.13 -24.73 17.84
N LEU A 22 17.95 -24.81 18.47
CA LEU A 22 16.72 -24.18 18.00
C LEU A 22 16.71 -22.65 18.11
N SER A 23 17.56 -22.08 18.98
CA SER A 23 17.66 -20.61 19.10
C SER A 23 18.70 -19.97 18.19
N SER A 24 19.66 -20.74 17.65
CA SER A 24 20.80 -20.20 16.91
C SER A 24 20.98 -20.76 15.50
N TRP A 25 20.31 -21.86 15.12
CA TRP A 25 20.53 -22.53 13.83
C TRP A 25 20.27 -21.60 12.63
N ASP A 26 19.27 -20.72 12.73
CA ASP A 26 18.93 -19.79 11.65
C ASP A 26 20.07 -18.82 11.35
N ALA A 27 20.69 -18.27 12.38
CA ALA A 27 21.87 -17.40 12.24
C ALA A 27 23.10 -18.19 11.74
N LEU A 28 23.26 -19.44 12.16
CA LEU A 28 24.42 -20.27 11.78
C LEU A 28 24.37 -20.74 10.33
N ILE A 29 23.18 -21.02 9.79
CA ILE A 29 23.04 -21.47 8.40
C ILE A 29 22.64 -20.34 7.44
N ALA A 30 22.42 -19.13 7.94
CA ALA A 30 22.29 -17.97 7.09
C ALA A 30 23.61 -17.73 6.36
N SER A 31 23.58 -17.81 5.05
CA SER A 31 24.72 -17.51 4.17
C SER A 31 24.37 -16.28 3.36
N PRO A 32 24.57 -15.09 3.91
CA PRO A 32 24.39 -13.86 3.13
C PRO A 32 25.40 -13.87 1.97
N PRO A 33 25.04 -13.31 0.81
CA PRO A 33 26.01 -13.18 -0.30
C PRO A 33 27.19 -12.32 0.11
N ASP A 34 28.32 -12.49 -0.57
CA ASP A 34 29.44 -11.59 -0.42
C ASP A 34 29.00 -10.18 -0.79
N ALA A 35 29.30 -9.22 0.07
CA ALA A 35 29.05 -7.82 -0.21
C ALA A 35 30.04 -7.33 -1.28
N ASP A 36 29.56 -6.48 -2.19
CA ASP A 36 30.45 -5.71 -3.07
C ASP A 36 31.41 -4.85 -2.22
N PRO A 37 32.64 -4.64 -2.72
CA PRO A 37 33.59 -3.78 -2.02
C PRO A 37 32.98 -2.40 -1.74
N VAL A 38 33.14 -1.92 -0.51
CA VAL A 38 32.68 -0.58 -0.11
C VAL A 38 33.36 0.45 -0.99
N ARG A 39 32.56 1.20 -1.77
CA ARG A 39 33.04 2.33 -2.58
C ARG A 39 32.79 3.60 -1.80
N PRO A 40 33.76 4.52 -1.72
CA PRO A 40 33.54 5.84 -1.13
C PRO A 40 32.34 6.53 -1.80
N ARG A 41 31.44 7.12 -1.00
CA ARG A 41 30.25 7.82 -1.47
C ARG A 41 30.35 9.29 -1.10
N ALA A 42 30.12 10.15 -2.11
CA ALA A 42 30.11 11.61 -1.92
C ALA A 42 28.68 12.08 -1.71
N VAL A 43 28.21 11.95 -0.47
CA VAL A 43 26.83 12.32 -0.07
C VAL A 43 26.85 13.16 1.19
N THR A 44 25.98 14.16 1.23
CA THR A 44 25.68 15.00 2.39
C THR A 44 24.21 14.82 2.76
N ILE A 45 23.94 14.54 4.01
CA ILE A 45 22.58 14.44 4.55
C ILE A 45 22.40 15.56 5.55
N THR A 46 21.48 16.46 5.27
CA THR A 46 21.03 17.49 6.23
C THR A 46 19.58 17.23 6.59
N ARG A 47 19.13 17.74 7.72
CA ARG A 47 17.74 17.60 8.13
C ARG A 47 17.13 18.96 8.40
N ASP A 48 15.89 19.15 7.97
CA ASP A 48 15.13 20.34 8.31
C ASP A 48 14.67 20.32 9.78
N GLN A 49 13.98 21.38 10.20
CA GLN A 49 13.47 21.49 11.57
C GLN A 49 12.44 20.39 11.97
N TRP A 50 11.93 19.63 11.01
CA TRP A 50 10.97 18.53 11.19
C TRP A 50 11.63 17.15 11.03
N GLY A 51 12.96 17.14 10.92
CA GLY A 51 13.74 15.94 10.75
C GLY A 51 13.69 15.33 9.34
N VAL A 52 13.03 15.96 8.38
CA VAL A 52 12.99 15.48 7.00
C VAL A 52 14.38 15.56 6.39
N PRO A 53 14.92 14.46 5.85
CA PRO A 53 16.26 14.48 5.26
C PRO A 53 16.27 15.13 3.90
N HIS A 54 17.26 15.97 3.68
CA HIS A 54 17.69 16.52 2.40
C HIS A 54 19.03 15.85 2.04
N ILE A 55 19.01 15.06 1.00
CA ILE A 55 20.11 14.18 0.60
C ILE A 55 20.72 14.71 -0.68
N HIS A 56 21.96 15.16 -0.62
CA HIS A 56 22.70 15.67 -1.77
C HIS A 56 23.90 14.76 -2.08
N GLY A 57 23.96 14.26 -3.32
CA GLY A 57 25.04 13.41 -3.81
C GLY A 57 25.62 13.90 -5.12
N ARG A 58 26.89 13.55 -5.41
CA ARG A 58 27.50 13.82 -6.72
C ARG A 58 26.85 13.02 -7.85
N THR A 59 26.47 11.78 -7.54
CA THR A 59 25.81 10.89 -8.48
C THR A 59 24.46 10.44 -7.92
N ASP A 60 23.56 9.96 -8.79
CA ASP A 60 22.30 9.37 -8.37
C ASP A 60 22.53 8.15 -7.44
N ALA A 61 23.60 7.39 -7.67
CA ALA A 61 24.00 6.28 -6.80
C ALA A 61 24.44 6.77 -5.40
N ASP A 62 25.14 7.91 -5.30
CA ASP A 62 25.48 8.49 -4.00
C ASP A 62 24.23 8.94 -3.24
N VAL A 63 23.25 9.50 -3.95
CA VAL A 63 21.94 9.86 -3.36
C VAL A 63 21.22 8.61 -2.84
N ALA A 64 21.16 7.53 -3.63
CA ALA A 64 20.53 6.28 -3.20
C ALA A 64 21.18 5.69 -1.93
N TYR A 65 22.51 5.74 -1.83
CA TYR A 65 23.21 5.38 -0.60
C TYR A 65 22.78 6.27 0.57
N GLY A 66 22.69 7.59 0.35
CA GLY A 66 22.25 8.55 1.37
C GLY A 66 20.80 8.30 1.81
N ILE A 67 19.90 7.94 0.88
CA ILE A 67 18.52 7.53 1.21
C ILE A 67 18.53 6.35 2.18
N ALA A 68 19.35 5.33 1.91
CA ALA A 68 19.44 4.14 2.76
C ALA A 68 19.91 4.48 4.18
N ILE A 69 20.95 5.30 4.30
CA ILE A 69 21.47 5.76 5.60
C ILE A 69 20.43 6.57 6.36
N ALA A 70 19.86 7.61 5.73
CA ALA A 70 18.90 8.51 6.39
C ALA A 70 17.62 7.76 6.83
N HIS A 71 17.12 6.87 5.98
CA HIS A 71 15.95 6.06 6.31
C HIS A 71 16.24 5.07 7.45
N ALA A 72 17.43 4.45 7.46
CA ALA A 72 17.82 3.54 8.53
C ALA A 72 18.01 4.29 9.88
N GLU A 73 18.50 5.53 9.85
CA GLU A 73 18.55 6.40 11.06
C GLU A 73 17.15 6.62 11.64
N ASP A 74 16.13 6.74 10.81
CA ASP A 74 14.76 7.02 11.23
C ASP A 74 13.95 5.73 11.52
N ASP A 75 14.13 4.68 10.72
CA ASP A 75 13.23 3.52 10.69
C ASP A 75 13.90 2.18 10.34
N PHE A 76 15.04 1.88 10.94
CA PHE A 76 15.77 0.63 10.69
C PHE A 76 14.92 -0.62 10.96
N ARG A 77 14.03 -0.55 11.93
CA ARG A 77 13.16 -1.68 12.28
C ARG A 77 12.31 -2.16 11.11
N ASN A 78 11.61 -1.26 10.42
CA ASN A 78 10.77 -1.61 9.28
C ASN A 78 11.62 -2.02 8.06
N LEU A 79 12.78 -1.41 7.86
CA LEU A 79 13.73 -1.81 6.81
C LEU A 79 14.19 -3.26 7.03
N GLU A 80 14.57 -3.63 8.25
CA GLU A 80 14.98 -4.99 8.59
C GLU A 80 13.84 -6.00 8.36
N GLU A 81 12.60 -5.68 8.75
CA GLU A 81 11.43 -6.54 8.53
C GLU A 81 11.16 -6.77 7.03
N VAL A 82 11.22 -5.71 6.23
CA VAL A 82 11.05 -5.80 4.78
C VAL A 82 12.13 -6.67 4.14
N LEU A 83 13.39 -6.46 4.51
CA LEU A 83 14.52 -7.24 3.97
C LEU A 83 14.48 -8.70 4.44
N ALA A 84 14.04 -8.94 5.68
CA ALA A 84 13.82 -10.29 6.20
C ALA A 84 12.75 -11.03 5.37
N ALA A 85 11.65 -10.36 5.02
CA ALA A 85 10.60 -10.93 4.16
C ALA A 85 11.13 -11.24 2.75
N VAL A 86 11.89 -10.33 2.16
CA VAL A 86 12.53 -10.54 0.85
C VAL A 86 13.42 -11.77 0.85
N ARG A 87 14.13 -12.05 1.94
CA ARG A 87 15.02 -13.22 2.09
C ARG A 87 14.35 -14.46 2.69
N GLY A 88 13.02 -14.46 2.85
CA GLY A 88 12.27 -15.57 3.40
C GLY A 88 12.61 -15.87 4.87
N ARG A 89 12.89 -14.81 5.66
CA ARG A 89 13.28 -14.87 7.07
C ARG A 89 12.41 -14.01 7.99
N ALA A 90 11.30 -13.44 7.48
CA ALA A 90 10.39 -12.64 8.31
C ALA A 90 9.78 -13.46 9.46
N GLY A 91 9.54 -14.74 9.26
CA GLY A 91 9.04 -15.65 10.30
C GLY A 91 9.96 -15.77 11.51
N ALA A 92 11.27 -15.57 11.33
CA ALA A 92 12.24 -15.56 12.43
C ALA A 92 12.11 -14.32 13.34
N ILE A 93 11.45 -13.26 12.88
CA ILE A 93 11.17 -12.03 13.63
C ILE A 93 9.71 -11.99 14.08
N LEU A 94 8.78 -12.21 13.14
CA LEU A 94 7.34 -11.96 13.27
C LEU A 94 6.51 -13.24 13.57
N GLY A 95 7.18 -14.40 13.70
CA GLY A 95 6.50 -15.67 13.98
C GLY A 95 5.64 -16.14 12.79
N GLU A 96 4.42 -16.61 13.07
CA GLU A 96 3.55 -17.21 12.06
C GLU A 96 3.19 -16.24 10.91
N ASP A 97 2.91 -14.98 11.21
CA ASP A 97 2.55 -14.00 10.18
C ASP A 97 3.73 -13.70 9.24
N GLY A 98 4.94 -13.61 9.78
CA GLY A 98 6.15 -13.51 8.98
C GLY A 98 6.39 -14.76 8.12
N ALA A 99 6.12 -15.95 8.66
CA ALA A 99 6.26 -17.21 7.92
C ALA A 99 5.25 -17.34 6.76
N LYS A 100 4.04 -16.80 6.90
CA LYS A 100 3.07 -16.68 5.80
C LYS A 100 3.61 -15.80 4.67
N LEU A 101 4.23 -14.67 5.02
CA LEU A 101 4.86 -13.78 4.05
C LEU A 101 6.07 -14.44 3.38
N ASP A 102 6.92 -15.13 4.13
CA ASP A 102 8.04 -15.91 3.61
C ASP A 102 7.56 -17.00 2.62
N PHE A 103 6.48 -17.71 2.96
CA PHE A 103 5.89 -18.70 2.07
C PHE A 103 5.40 -18.08 0.75
N ALA A 104 4.74 -16.92 0.83
CA ALA A 104 4.33 -16.18 -0.36
C ALA A 104 5.53 -15.76 -1.22
N GLY A 105 6.62 -15.30 -0.61
CA GLY A 105 7.86 -14.95 -1.30
C GLY A 105 8.48 -16.15 -2.03
N HIS A 106 8.48 -17.32 -1.39
CA HIS A 106 8.94 -18.57 -2.02
C HIS A 106 7.99 -19.03 -3.13
N LEU A 107 6.69 -18.88 -2.94
CA LEU A 107 5.68 -19.28 -3.92
C LEU A 107 5.75 -18.41 -5.19
N LEU A 108 5.91 -17.09 -5.02
CA LEU A 108 6.08 -16.13 -6.11
C LEU A 108 7.49 -16.13 -6.71
N ASP A 109 8.43 -16.86 -6.09
CA ASP A 109 9.82 -17.02 -6.51
C ASP A 109 10.57 -15.68 -6.67
N ALA A 110 10.29 -14.72 -5.77
CA ALA A 110 10.71 -13.33 -5.91
C ALA A 110 12.22 -13.15 -6.07
N GLN A 111 13.05 -13.90 -5.32
CA GLN A 111 14.52 -13.86 -5.45
C GLN A 111 14.97 -14.36 -6.82
N ALA A 112 14.47 -15.50 -7.26
CA ALA A 112 14.88 -16.06 -8.55
C ALA A 112 14.37 -15.21 -9.73
N VAL A 113 13.21 -14.55 -9.61
CA VAL A 113 12.74 -13.55 -10.58
C VAL A 113 13.72 -12.38 -10.66
N ALA A 114 14.13 -11.83 -9.51
CA ALA A 114 15.11 -10.76 -9.47
C ALA A 114 16.45 -11.20 -10.08
N ASP A 115 16.96 -12.39 -9.74
CA ASP A 115 18.21 -12.91 -10.26
C ASP A 115 18.21 -13.05 -11.78
N ARG A 116 17.15 -13.63 -12.34
CA ARG A 116 17.00 -13.80 -13.79
C ARG A 116 16.84 -12.49 -14.54
N GLY A 117 16.12 -11.53 -13.95
CA GLY A 117 15.82 -10.25 -14.59
C GLY A 117 16.86 -9.16 -14.38
N TYR A 118 17.74 -9.29 -13.38
CA TYR A 118 18.64 -8.21 -12.94
C TYR A 118 19.53 -7.63 -14.05
N ALA A 119 20.04 -8.48 -14.93
CA ALA A 119 20.89 -8.07 -16.05
C ALA A 119 20.15 -7.21 -17.09
N SER A 120 18.82 -7.28 -17.15
CA SER A 120 18.01 -6.47 -18.07
C SER A 120 17.84 -5.02 -17.63
N LEU A 121 18.11 -4.72 -16.36
CA LEU A 121 18.09 -3.34 -15.86
C LEU A 121 19.26 -2.55 -16.43
N SER A 122 19.04 -1.26 -16.64
CA SER A 122 20.10 -0.37 -17.11
C SER A 122 21.28 -0.31 -16.13
N PRO A 123 22.51 -0.03 -16.59
CA PRO A 123 23.66 0.13 -15.70
C PRO A 123 23.44 1.17 -14.60
N ALA A 124 22.75 2.26 -14.92
CA ALA A 124 22.42 3.32 -13.96
C ALA A 124 21.48 2.81 -12.86
N THR A 125 20.42 2.07 -13.23
CA THR A 125 19.49 1.47 -12.26
C THR A 125 20.18 0.45 -11.37
N ARG A 126 21.04 -0.41 -11.93
CA ARG A 126 21.84 -1.35 -11.12
C ARG A 126 22.77 -0.64 -10.15
N ALA A 127 23.48 0.39 -10.61
CA ALA A 127 24.35 1.18 -9.75
C ALA A 127 23.59 1.85 -8.58
N LEU A 128 22.36 2.32 -8.86
CA LEU A 128 21.47 2.91 -7.86
C LEU A 128 21.03 1.91 -6.79
N VAL A 129 20.52 0.73 -7.18
CA VAL A 129 20.06 -0.28 -6.21
C VAL A 129 21.21 -0.91 -5.41
N GLU A 130 22.40 -1.09 -6.02
CA GLU A 130 23.60 -1.55 -5.31
C GLU A 130 24.08 -0.50 -4.29
N ALA A 131 24.07 0.78 -4.65
CA ALA A 131 24.46 1.84 -3.73
C ALA A 131 23.48 1.95 -2.53
N TYR A 132 22.17 1.77 -2.77
CA TYR A 132 21.19 1.71 -1.71
C TYR A 132 21.44 0.52 -0.77
N ALA A 133 21.68 -0.67 -1.33
CA ALA A 133 22.03 -1.87 -0.55
C ALA A 133 23.32 -1.65 0.27
N GLN A 134 24.33 -1.01 -0.32
CA GLN A 134 25.56 -0.64 0.38
C GLN A 134 25.28 0.26 1.59
N GLY A 135 24.42 1.28 1.45
CA GLY A 135 24.05 2.16 2.56
C GLY A 135 23.37 1.40 3.70
N LEU A 136 22.46 0.48 3.38
CA LEU A 136 21.83 -0.39 4.39
C LEU A 136 22.85 -1.27 5.11
N ASN A 137 23.81 -1.85 4.38
CA ASN A 137 24.86 -2.68 4.94
C ASN A 137 25.81 -1.88 5.85
N ASP A 138 26.19 -0.68 5.43
CA ASP A 138 27.04 0.21 6.22
C ASP A 138 26.36 0.65 7.51
N TYR A 139 25.05 0.96 7.44
CA TYR A 139 24.28 1.28 8.65
C TYR A 139 24.22 0.09 9.58
N ALA A 140 23.82 -1.09 9.08
CA ALA A 140 23.70 -2.29 9.87
C ALA A 140 25.04 -2.71 10.54
N SER A 141 26.16 -2.56 9.83
CA SER A 141 27.49 -2.87 10.37
C SER A 141 27.91 -1.97 11.55
N ARG A 142 27.53 -0.70 11.49
CA ARG A 142 27.82 0.29 12.56
C ARG A 142 26.84 0.20 13.74
N HIS A 143 25.65 -0.34 13.51
CA HIS A 143 24.56 -0.41 14.48
C HIS A 143 24.12 -1.86 14.74
N GLY A 144 25.09 -2.78 14.88
CA GLY A 144 24.82 -4.20 15.07
C GLY A 144 23.89 -4.53 16.25
N HIS A 145 23.85 -3.66 17.27
CA HIS A 145 22.96 -3.79 18.43
C HIS A 145 21.47 -3.56 18.10
N GLU A 146 21.16 -2.95 16.96
CA GLU A 146 19.79 -2.74 16.49
C GLU A 146 19.27 -3.91 15.65
N GLN A 147 20.16 -4.77 15.16
CA GLN A 147 19.77 -5.93 14.37
C GLN A 147 19.07 -6.97 15.24
N ARG A 148 17.83 -7.29 14.90
CA ARG A 148 17.03 -8.35 15.51
C ARG A 148 17.30 -9.72 14.86
N LEU A 149 17.81 -9.73 13.63
CA LEU A 149 18.04 -10.92 12.83
C LEU A 149 19.51 -11.02 12.40
N GLN A 150 20.26 -11.84 13.10
CA GLN A 150 21.66 -12.10 12.77
C GLN A 150 21.81 -12.74 11.36
N GLY A 151 22.84 -12.33 10.62
CA GLY A 151 23.11 -12.86 9.29
C GLY A 151 22.09 -12.47 8.20
N LEU A 152 21.31 -11.42 8.42
CA LEU A 152 20.48 -10.83 7.37
C LEU A 152 21.33 -9.98 6.42
N PHE A 153 22.24 -9.21 6.97
CA PHE A 153 23.18 -8.38 6.21
C PHE A 153 24.49 -9.11 5.95
N PRO A 154 25.18 -8.85 4.82
CA PRO A 154 24.88 -7.84 3.82
C PRO A 154 23.72 -8.22 2.88
N VAL A 155 23.00 -7.21 2.41
CA VAL A 155 22.01 -7.29 1.33
C VAL A 155 22.62 -6.76 0.02
N THR A 156 21.98 -7.05 -1.12
CA THR A 156 22.47 -6.70 -2.45
C THR A 156 21.39 -5.92 -3.23
N GLY A 157 21.74 -5.32 -4.35
CA GLY A 157 20.78 -4.71 -5.25
C GLY A 157 19.72 -5.68 -5.77
N ARG A 158 20.05 -6.99 -5.85
CA ARG A 158 19.07 -8.04 -6.21
C ARG A 158 18.00 -8.19 -5.14
N ASP A 159 18.34 -8.08 -3.86
CA ASP A 159 17.37 -8.09 -2.76
C ASP A 159 16.42 -6.89 -2.84
N ILE A 160 16.94 -5.71 -3.22
CA ILE A 160 16.11 -4.52 -3.41
C ILE A 160 15.11 -4.74 -4.55
N VAL A 161 15.55 -5.27 -5.69
CA VAL A 161 14.67 -5.62 -6.82
C VAL A 161 13.65 -6.69 -6.42
N ALA A 162 14.08 -7.74 -5.71
CA ALA A 162 13.19 -8.80 -5.22
C ALA A 162 12.09 -8.26 -4.28
N GLY A 163 12.40 -7.21 -3.52
CA GLY A 163 11.42 -6.51 -2.69
C GLY A 163 10.26 -5.90 -3.48
N PHE A 164 10.53 -5.33 -4.65
CA PHE A 164 9.49 -4.85 -5.56
C PHE A 164 8.70 -6.00 -6.18
N VAL A 165 9.36 -7.06 -6.62
CA VAL A 165 8.69 -8.26 -7.16
C VAL A 165 7.74 -8.88 -6.13
N LEU A 166 8.19 -9.03 -4.89
CA LEU A 166 7.39 -9.60 -3.81
C LEU A 166 6.19 -8.72 -3.45
N ARG A 167 6.41 -7.41 -3.29
CA ARG A 167 5.41 -6.47 -2.78
C ARG A 167 4.31 -6.17 -3.79
N SER A 168 4.66 -6.05 -5.06
CA SER A 168 3.78 -5.54 -6.11
C SER A 168 2.44 -6.27 -6.21
N PRO A 169 2.35 -7.63 -6.25
CA PRO A 169 1.07 -8.33 -6.38
C PRO A 169 0.11 -8.12 -5.22
N PHE A 170 0.63 -7.79 -4.03
CA PHE A 170 -0.21 -7.53 -2.86
C PHE A 170 -0.95 -6.19 -2.94
N PHE A 171 -0.45 -5.23 -3.73
CA PHE A 171 -1.17 -3.98 -3.97
C PHE A 171 -2.43 -4.13 -4.81
N PHE A 172 -2.57 -5.24 -5.55
CA PHE A 172 -3.77 -5.53 -6.34
C PHE A 172 -4.47 -6.85 -5.96
N GLY A 173 -4.24 -7.38 -4.75
CA GLY A 173 -5.11 -8.37 -4.11
C GLY A 173 -4.58 -9.81 -4.04
N MET A 174 -3.27 -10.04 -4.12
CA MET A 174 -2.69 -11.39 -3.99
C MET A 174 -3.07 -12.09 -2.68
N ASP A 175 -3.15 -11.35 -1.59
CA ASP A 175 -3.57 -11.85 -0.27
C ASP A 175 -4.99 -12.48 -0.29
N ARG A 176 -5.91 -11.90 -1.06
CA ARG A 176 -7.27 -12.40 -1.22
C ARG A 176 -7.39 -13.64 -2.08
N VAL A 177 -6.35 -13.96 -2.82
CA VAL A 177 -6.26 -15.20 -3.59
C VAL A 177 -5.54 -16.26 -2.78
N LEU A 178 -4.38 -15.94 -2.20
CA LEU A 178 -3.55 -16.90 -1.46
C LEU A 178 -4.22 -17.41 -0.19
N GLY A 179 -4.79 -16.51 0.62
CA GLY A 179 -5.42 -16.87 1.89
C GLY A 179 -6.54 -17.91 1.73
N PRO A 180 -7.60 -17.63 0.95
CA PRO A 180 -8.67 -18.59 0.73
C PRO A 180 -8.19 -19.93 0.14
N LEU A 181 -7.29 -19.91 -0.86
CA LEU A 181 -6.77 -21.14 -1.45
C LEU A 181 -5.98 -21.98 -0.44
N ALA A 182 -5.20 -21.35 0.44
CA ALA A 182 -4.49 -22.04 1.51
C ALA A 182 -5.44 -22.69 2.54
N GLU A 183 -6.63 -22.08 2.74
CA GLU A 183 -7.70 -22.61 3.61
C GLU A 183 -8.63 -23.64 2.89
N GLY A 184 -8.29 -24.04 1.67
CA GLY A 184 -9.16 -24.94 0.88
C GLY A 184 -10.45 -24.30 0.36
N LYS A 185 -10.52 -22.98 0.34
CA LYS A 185 -11.63 -22.18 -0.21
C LYS A 185 -11.29 -21.64 -1.59
N LEU A 186 -12.32 -21.31 -2.37
CA LEU A 186 -12.10 -20.55 -3.61
C LEU A 186 -11.94 -19.06 -3.28
N PRO A 187 -11.12 -18.33 -4.05
CA PRO A 187 -11.01 -16.89 -3.88
C PRO A 187 -12.33 -16.20 -4.25
N PRO A 188 -12.61 -15.03 -3.70
CA PRO A 188 -13.76 -14.24 -4.10
C PRO A 188 -13.63 -13.83 -5.58
N ARG A 189 -14.74 -13.76 -6.29
CA ARG A 189 -14.79 -13.39 -7.72
C ARG A 189 -14.30 -11.98 -8.02
N ASP A 190 -14.18 -11.16 -7.00
CA ASP A 190 -13.74 -9.77 -7.08
C ASP A 190 -12.59 -9.58 -6.11
N ALA A 191 -11.39 -9.88 -6.59
CA ALA A 191 -10.18 -10.02 -5.79
C ALA A 191 -9.35 -8.74 -5.62
N GLY A 192 -9.87 -7.56 -5.73
CA GLY A 192 -9.11 -6.35 -5.41
C GLY A 192 -8.49 -6.37 -3.98
N PRO A 193 -7.65 -5.41 -3.59
CA PRO A 193 -6.89 -5.43 -2.31
C PRO A 193 -7.77 -5.72 -1.09
N ALA A 194 -7.24 -6.47 -0.12
CA ALA A 194 -8.01 -6.98 1.03
C ALA A 194 -8.38 -5.91 2.06
N ASP A 195 -7.58 -4.91 2.23
CA ASP A 195 -7.73 -3.92 3.27
C ASP A 195 -8.44 -2.62 2.80
N GLU A 196 -8.74 -1.78 3.77
CA GLU A 196 -9.34 -0.45 3.57
C GLU A 196 -8.34 0.58 3.04
N ARG A 197 -7.16 0.14 2.54
CA ARG A 197 -6.20 1.05 1.93
C ARG A 197 -6.87 1.78 0.79
N GLY A 198 -6.87 3.05 0.92
CA GLY A 198 -7.44 3.94 -0.03
C GLY A 198 -6.42 5.00 -0.41
N SER A 199 -6.83 5.98 -1.14
CA SER A 199 -6.01 7.15 -1.45
C SER A 199 -6.91 8.25 -1.96
N ASN A 200 -6.50 9.49 -1.78
CA ASN A 200 -7.07 10.65 -2.45
C ASN A 200 -5.98 11.30 -3.29
N ALA A 201 -6.26 11.57 -4.54
CA ALA A 201 -5.41 12.38 -5.36
C ALA A 201 -6.25 13.25 -6.26
N PHE A 202 -5.89 14.51 -6.41
CA PHE A 202 -6.55 15.38 -7.37
C PHE A 202 -5.65 16.52 -7.80
N ALA A 203 -5.87 16.98 -9.01
CA ALA A 203 -5.14 18.08 -9.63
C ALA A 203 -6.10 19.11 -10.20
N VAL A 204 -5.66 20.36 -10.16
CA VAL A 204 -6.38 21.51 -10.74
C VAL A 204 -5.44 22.24 -11.68
N SER A 205 -5.88 22.46 -12.91
CA SER A 205 -5.08 23.15 -13.94
C SER A 205 -4.96 24.65 -13.66
N ALA A 206 -3.93 25.27 -14.21
CA ALA A 206 -3.72 26.71 -14.16
C ALA A 206 -4.93 27.49 -14.67
N SER A 207 -5.60 27.01 -15.74
CA SER A 207 -6.78 27.66 -16.33
C SER A 207 -8.02 27.65 -15.43
N ARG A 208 -8.06 26.73 -14.46
CA ARG A 208 -9.17 26.61 -13.49
C ARG A 208 -8.86 27.26 -12.14
N SER A 209 -7.61 27.61 -11.89
CA SER A 209 -7.17 28.29 -10.68
C SER A 209 -7.37 29.80 -10.78
N ASP A 210 -7.65 30.46 -9.64
CA ASP A 210 -7.86 31.90 -9.56
C ASP A 210 -6.58 32.72 -9.74
N ASP A 211 -5.42 32.09 -9.56
CA ASP A 211 -4.07 32.69 -9.65
C ASP A 211 -3.19 32.06 -10.74
N ALA A 212 -3.78 31.35 -11.69
CA ALA A 212 -3.07 30.63 -12.75
C ALA A 212 -2.00 29.65 -12.27
N THR A 213 -2.16 29.06 -11.09
CA THR A 213 -1.26 28.05 -10.52
C THR A 213 -1.81 26.65 -10.78
N THR A 214 -0.99 25.76 -11.36
CA THR A 214 -1.30 24.32 -11.38
C THR A 214 -1.09 23.74 -10.00
N ARG A 215 -2.03 22.95 -9.52
CA ARG A 215 -1.97 22.37 -8.19
C ARG A 215 -2.21 20.87 -8.19
N LEU A 216 -1.45 20.15 -7.35
CA LEU A 216 -1.58 18.72 -7.13
C LEU A 216 -1.69 18.45 -5.62
N ILE A 217 -2.70 17.69 -5.23
CA ILE A 217 -2.79 17.10 -3.89
C ILE A 217 -2.42 15.63 -3.96
N ILE A 218 -1.43 15.27 -3.16
CA ILE A 218 -0.91 13.92 -2.96
C ILE A 218 -1.36 13.46 -1.58
N ASN A 219 -2.16 12.41 -1.51
CA ASN A 219 -2.62 11.84 -0.26
C ASN A 219 -2.91 10.34 -0.41
N SER A 220 -1.87 9.57 -0.60
CA SER A 220 -1.96 8.11 -0.69
C SER A 220 -2.07 7.53 0.72
N HIS A 221 -3.22 6.90 1.01
CA HIS A 221 -3.49 6.29 2.31
C HIS A 221 -2.69 4.99 2.45
N GLN A 222 -1.98 4.87 3.55
CA GLN A 222 -1.23 3.66 3.91
C GLN A 222 -1.38 3.41 5.42
N PRO A 223 -1.08 2.19 5.89
CA PRO A 223 -0.90 1.96 7.32
C PRO A 223 0.08 2.97 7.92
N TRP A 224 -0.23 3.48 9.10
CA TRP A 224 0.59 4.47 9.79
C TRP A 224 1.90 3.90 10.33
N GLU A 225 2.01 2.57 10.39
CA GLU A 225 3.19 1.83 10.83
C GLU A 225 3.46 0.62 9.92
N GLY A 226 4.68 0.09 9.95
CA GLY A 226 5.07 -1.12 9.22
C GLY A 226 5.73 -0.88 7.88
N GLY A 227 5.89 -1.96 7.10
CA GLY A 227 6.74 -2.00 5.91
C GLY A 227 6.24 -1.24 4.67
N VAL A 228 5.08 -0.58 4.75
CA VAL A 228 4.53 0.29 3.70
C VAL A 228 4.11 1.66 4.24
N THR A 229 4.62 2.02 5.42
CA THR A 229 4.44 3.39 5.95
C THR A 229 5.21 4.40 5.11
N TRP A 230 4.66 5.61 4.97
CA TRP A 230 5.34 6.68 4.25
C TRP A 230 6.50 7.25 5.05
N TRP A 231 7.60 7.54 4.37
CA TRP A 231 8.74 8.28 4.85
C TRP A 231 9.09 9.39 3.87
N GLU A 232 9.08 10.64 4.35
CA GLU A 232 9.30 11.86 3.56
C GLU A 232 10.79 12.12 3.36
N LEU A 233 11.17 12.57 2.14
CA LEU A 233 12.56 12.89 1.80
C LEU A 233 12.63 13.93 0.66
N VAL A 234 13.76 14.63 0.60
CA VAL A 234 14.15 15.49 -0.52
C VAL A 234 15.52 15.04 -1.02
N VAL A 235 15.65 14.88 -2.33
CA VAL A 235 16.89 14.40 -2.97
C VAL A 235 17.39 15.38 -4.04
N HIS A 236 18.71 15.51 -4.10
CA HIS A 236 19.43 16.30 -5.11
C HIS A 236 20.67 15.55 -5.56
N SER A 237 20.92 15.49 -6.86
CA SER A 237 22.18 14.99 -7.41
C SER A 237 22.73 15.91 -8.49
N ASP A 238 24.06 15.95 -8.62
CA ASP A 238 24.71 16.71 -9.69
C ASP A 238 24.44 16.11 -11.08
N GLU A 239 23.87 14.90 -11.16
CA GLU A 239 23.39 14.25 -12.38
C GLU A 239 21.94 14.67 -12.75
N GLY A 240 21.36 15.63 -12.03
CA GLY A 240 20.05 16.22 -12.31
C GLY A 240 18.87 15.43 -11.78
N TRP A 241 19.03 14.70 -10.70
CA TRP A 241 17.93 14.11 -9.95
C TRP A 241 17.56 15.02 -8.78
N ASP A 242 16.53 15.82 -8.95
CA ASP A 242 15.94 16.70 -7.94
C ASP A 242 14.49 16.25 -7.71
N PHE A 243 14.16 15.82 -6.50
CA PHE A 243 12.82 15.34 -6.21
C PHE A 243 12.46 15.45 -4.72
N ALA A 244 11.26 15.93 -4.41
CA ALA A 244 10.68 15.96 -3.07
C ALA A 244 9.44 15.06 -3.03
N GLY A 245 9.32 14.23 -2.00
CA GLY A 245 8.18 13.32 -1.88
C GLY A 245 8.32 12.31 -0.77
N ALA A 246 7.77 11.11 -0.98
CA ALA A 246 7.85 10.04 0.00
C ALA A 246 8.10 8.68 -0.67
N ASN A 247 8.66 7.77 0.14
CA ASN A 247 8.85 6.38 -0.24
C ASN A 247 8.41 5.40 0.86
N PHE A 248 8.55 4.10 0.58
CA PHE A 248 8.39 3.01 1.55
C PHE A 248 9.74 2.46 1.99
N PRO A 249 9.83 1.81 3.15
CA PRO A 249 10.99 1.03 3.54
C PRO A 249 11.43 0.07 2.43
N GLY A 250 12.71 0.14 2.06
CA GLY A 250 13.31 -0.66 0.98
C GLY A 250 13.18 -0.06 -0.44
N ALA A 251 12.65 1.16 -0.60
CA ALA A 251 12.63 1.86 -1.88
C ALA A 251 13.81 2.83 -1.99
N PRO A 252 14.65 2.74 -3.06
CA PRO A 252 15.84 3.56 -3.24
C PRO A 252 15.56 4.96 -3.85
N PHE A 253 14.31 5.34 -3.99
CA PHE A 253 13.84 6.60 -4.58
C PHE A 253 12.46 6.96 -4.05
N PRO A 254 12.03 8.23 -4.17
CA PRO A 254 10.64 8.64 -3.95
C PRO A 254 9.68 7.93 -4.91
N LEU A 255 8.57 7.40 -4.38
CA LEU A 255 7.53 6.72 -5.16
C LEU A 255 6.47 7.70 -5.68
N LEU A 256 6.28 8.81 -4.99
CA LEU A 256 5.36 9.89 -5.33
C LEU A 256 5.93 11.23 -4.85
N GLY A 257 5.46 12.32 -5.41
CA GLY A 257 5.96 13.65 -5.11
C GLY A 257 6.12 14.52 -6.35
N HIS A 258 7.14 15.38 -6.34
CA HIS A 258 7.39 16.31 -7.45
C HIS A 258 8.88 16.63 -7.63
N ASN A 259 9.22 17.01 -8.84
CA ASN A 259 10.39 17.80 -9.15
C ASN A 259 9.97 19.24 -9.54
N LYS A 260 10.88 20.05 -10.06
CA LYS A 260 10.56 21.45 -10.44
C LYS A 260 9.60 21.55 -11.64
N HIS A 261 9.49 20.49 -12.42
CA HIS A 261 8.72 20.48 -13.68
C HIS A 261 7.34 19.85 -13.55
N LEU A 262 7.27 18.76 -12.80
CA LEU A 262 6.07 17.90 -12.74
C LEU A 262 6.01 17.13 -11.42
N GLY A 263 4.85 16.52 -11.17
CA GLY A 263 4.66 15.63 -10.06
C GLY A 263 3.49 14.68 -10.26
N TRP A 264 3.40 13.69 -9.39
CA TRP A 264 2.29 12.75 -9.38
C TRP A 264 1.96 12.23 -8.00
N ALA A 265 0.72 11.84 -7.84
CA ALA A 265 0.21 11.05 -6.73
C ALA A 265 -0.18 9.66 -7.23
N ASN A 266 0.00 8.65 -6.37
CA ASN A 266 -0.48 7.30 -6.66
C ASN A 266 -1.74 7.00 -5.85
N THR A 267 -2.71 6.34 -6.48
CA THR A 267 -3.86 5.75 -5.80
C THR A 267 -4.00 4.28 -6.20
N VAL A 268 -4.40 3.44 -5.27
CA VAL A 268 -4.63 2.02 -5.55
C VAL A 268 -5.82 1.90 -6.51
N ASN A 269 -5.64 1.15 -7.59
CA ASN A 269 -6.70 0.71 -8.49
C ASN A 269 -7.08 -0.75 -8.21
N ARG A 270 -8.27 -1.16 -8.66
CA ARG A 270 -8.89 -2.42 -8.20
C ARG A 270 -9.38 -3.30 -9.34
N MET A 271 -8.73 -3.18 -10.50
CA MET A 271 -9.00 -4.09 -11.61
C MET A 271 -8.63 -5.53 -11.27
N ASP A 272 -9.20 -6.44 -12.01
CA ASP A 272 -8.87 -7.86 -11.93
C ASP A 272 -7.59 -8.17 -12.71
N LEU A 273 -6.47 -8.36 -11.99
CA LEU A 273 -5.15 -8.65 -12.54
C LEU A 273 -4.58 -10.00 -12.08
N ILE A 274 -5.38 -10.82 -11.40
CA ILE A 274 -4.94 -12.12 -10.89
C ILE A 274 -5.91 -13.20 -11.34
N ASP A 275 -5.44 -14.09 -12.20
CA ASP A 275 -6.21 -15.21 -12.70
C ASP A 275 -5.90 -16.50 -11.94
N VAL A 276 -6.92 -17.24 -11.59
CA VAL A 276 -6.82 -18.53 -10.90
C VAL A 276 -7.31 -19.65 -11.83
N TYR A 277 -6.47 -20.67 -12.01
CA TYR A 277 -6.72 -21.78 -12.90
C TYR A 277 -6.85 -23.07 -12.12
N LYS A 278 -7.93 -23.82 -12.34
CA LYS A 278 -8.02 -25.19 -11.82
C LYS A 278 -7.27 -26.14 -12.75
N LEU A 279 -6.22 -26.76 -12.24
CA LEU A 279 -5.42 -27.72 -12.98
C LEU A 279 -6.08 -29.09 -13.00
N GLU A 280 -6.03 -29.78 -14.14
CA GLU A 280 -6.34 -31.20 -14.26
C GLU A 280 -5.07 -31.99 -13.91
N LEU A 281 -5.05 -32.60 -12.73
CA LEU A 281 -3.89 -33.33 -12.21
C LEU A 281 -4.00 -34.83 -12.49
N ASN A 282 -2.86 -35.51 -12.69
CA ASN A 282 -2.77 -36.95 -12.69
C ASN A 282 -2.98 -37.54 -11.27
N ALA A 283 -3.05 -38.85 -11.14
CA ALA A 283 -3.42 -39.53 -9.91
C ALA A 283 -2.46 -39.27 -8.73
N ASP A 284 -1.17 -39.14 -8.98
CA ASP A 284 -0.13 -38.87 -7.96
C ASP A 284 0.17 -37.37 -7.80
N ARG A 285 -0.55 -36.49 -8.53
CA ARG A 285 -0.39 -35.02 -8.51
C ARG A 285 1.00 -34.53 -8.91
N SER A 286 1.76 -35.34 -9.65
CA SER A 286 3.09 -34.96 -10.15
C SER A 286 3.06 -34.25 -11.50
N GLN A 287 1.94 -34.35 -12.22
CA GLN A 287 1.74 -33.75 -13.53
C GLN A 287 0.37 -33.10 -13.65
N TYR A 288 0.28 -32.10 -14.51
CA TYR A 288 -0.97 -31.46 -14.90
C TYR A 288 -1.14 -31.49 -16.42
N ARG A 289 -2.37 -31.52 -16.87
CA ARG A 289 -2.71 -31.51 -18.29
C ARG A 289 -2.77 -30.10 -18.83
N LEU A 290 -2.12 -29.87 -19.98
CA LEU A 290 -2.30 -28.64 -20.78
C LEU A 290 -2.51 -29.07 -22.24
N ASP A 291 -3.69 -28.73 -22.79
CA ASP A 291 -4.15 -29.20 -24.10
C ASP A 291 -4.13 -30.75 -24.16
N ARG A 292 -3.24 -31.32 -24.97
CA ARG A 292 -3.11 -32.77 -25.13
C ARG A 292 -1.90 -33.38 -24.40
N GLN A 293 -1.15 -32.56 -23.63
CA GLN A 293 0.10 -32.98 -23.02
C GLN A 293 -0.02 -33.00 -21.50
N TRP A 294 0.62 -33.98 -20.88
CA TRP A 294 0.92 -33.99 -19.46
C TRP A 294 2.26 -33.32 -19.21
N LEU A 295 2.26 -32.26 -18.45
CA LEU A 295 3.44 -31.48 -18.08
C LEU A 295 3.79 -31.72 -16.62
N PRO A 296 5.08 -31.73 -16.25
CA PRO A 296 5.47 -31.88 -14.85
C PRO A 296 4.98 -30.70 -14.02
N LEU A 297 4.47 -31.01 -12.83
CA LEU A 297 4.25 -30.00 -11.79
C LEU A 297 5.56 -29.86 -11.02
N GLU A 298 6.25 -28.76 -11.23
CA GLU A 298 7.52 -28.49 -10.57
C GLU A 298 7.29 -28.34 -9.05
N ALA A 299 8.08 -29.08 -8.26
CA ALA A 299 7.98 -29.07 -6.80
C ALA A 299 9.34 -28.70 -6.19
N ARG A 300 9.35 -27.72 -5.28
CA ARG A 300 10.56 -27.30 -4.56
C ARG A 300 10.29 -27.27 -3.07
N ARG A 301 11.12 -27.96 -2.29
CA ARG A 301 11.04 -27.91 -0.83
C ARG A 301 11.71 -26.65 -0.31
N VAL A 302 11.02 -25.95 0.60
CA VAL A 302 11.49 -24.76 1.29
C VAL A 302 11.35 -24.94 2.79
N TRP A 303 12.16 -24.23 3.56
CA TRP A 303 12.16 -24.26 5.00
C TRP A 303 11.75 -22.88 5.51
N LEU A 304 10.56 -22.80 6.10
CA LEU A 304 10.11 -21.59 6.79
C LEU A 304 10.72 -21.54 8.18
N ARG A 305 11.02 -20.34 8.63
CA ARG A 305 11.53 -20.07 9.96
C ARG A 305 10.41 -19.45 10.78
N VAL A 306 10.00 -20.13 11.85
CA VAL A 306 8.85 -19.69 12.66
C VAL A 306 9.30 -19.43 14.07
N LYS A 307 9.32 -18.16 14.49
CA LYS A 307 9.63 -17.77 15.86
C LYS A 307 8.51 -18.22 16.79
N TYR A 308 8.89 -18.94 17.84
CA TYR A 308 8.03 -19.36 18.90
C TYR A 308 8.74 -19.15 20.26
N GLY A 309 8.37 -18.08 20.97
CA GLY A 309 9.11 -17.64 22.15
C GLY A 309 10.58 -17.35 21.82
N PRO A 310 11.54 -18.00 22.53
CA PRO A 310 12.97 -17.83 22.26
C PRO A 310 13.47 -18.71 21.09
N PHE A 311 12.64 -19.58 20.53
CA PHE A 311 13.03 -20.54 19.51
C PHE A 311 12.64 -20.07 18.11
N VAL A 312 13.41 -20.53 17.11
CA VAL A 312 13.05 -20.45 15.71
C VAL A 312 12.87 -21.87 15.18
N LEU A 313 11.65 -22.27 14.85
CA LEU A 313 11.34 -23.61 14.38
C LEU A 313 11.48 -23.72 12.86
N PRO A 314 12.23 -24.72 12.35
CA PRO A 314 12.30 -25.01 10.92
C PRO A 314 11.05 -25.76 10.47
N VAL A 315 10.21 -25.16 9.66
CA VAL A 315 8.97 -25.75 9.17
C VAL A 315 9.07 -26.02 7.66
N PRO A 316 9.12 -27.30 7.23
CA PRO A 316 9.20 -27.63 5.83
C PRO A 316 7.87 -27.36 5.12
N ARG A 317 7.95 -26.81 3.91
CA ARG A 317 6.83 -26.64 2.98
C ARG A 317 7.28 -27.01 1.58
N THR A 318 6.34 -27.37 0.73
CA THR A 318 6.60 -27.56 -0.71
C THR A 318 5.86 -26.46 -1.47
N VAL A 319 6.57 -25.75 -2.31
CA VAL A 319 6.02 -24.83 -3.28
C VAL A 319 5.96 -25.51 -4.64
N TYR A 320 4.89 -25.27 -5.38
CA TYR A 320 4.65 -25.86 -6.68
C TYR A 320 4.54 -24.76 -7.74
N CYS A 321 4.99 -25.07 -8.96
CA CYS A 321 4.91 -24.17 -10.10
C CYS A 321 4.47 -24.92 -11.35
N SER A 322 3.74 -24.22 -12.22
CA SER A 322 3.29 -24.67 -13.53
C SER A 322 3.55 -23.58 -14.58
N ARG A 323 3.28 -23.83 -15.85
CA ARG A 323 3.32 -22.80 -16.90
C ARG A 323 2.37 -21.62 -16.64
N HIS A 324 1.30 -21.83 -15.87
CA HIS A 324 0.39 -20.76 -15.49
C HIS A 324 0.97 -19.85 -14.41
N GLY A 325 1.86 -20.36 -13.57
CA GLY A 325 2.48 -19.67 -12.44
C GLY A 325 2.53 -20.55 -11.20
N ALA A 326 2.60 -19.91 -10.03
CA ALA A 326 2.59 -20.55 -8.72
C ALA A 326 1.35 -21.44 -8.52
N VAL A 327 1.50 -22.58 -7.81
CA VAL A 327 0.40 -23.53 -7.61
C VAL A 327 0.19 -23.81 -6.13
N ILE A 328 -1.06 -23.75 -5.67
CA ILE A 328 -1.49 -24.22 -4.36
C ILE A 328 -2.24 -25.56 -4.55
N LEU A 329 -1.76 -26.58 -3.87
CA LEU A 329 -2.46 -27.87 -3.76
C LEU A 329 -3.26 -27.90 -2.46
N ASN A 330 -4.56 -28.19 -2.54
CA ASN A 330 -5.44 -28.37 -1.40
C ASN A 330 -6.38 -29.57 -1.62
N GLU A 331 -7.36 -29.78 -0.74
CA GLU A 331 -8.34 -30.88 -0.83
C GLU A 331 -9.17 -30.82 -2.11
N LYS A 332 -9.43 -29.63 -2.65
CA LYS A 332 -10.24 -29.42 -3.85
C LYS A 332 -9.46 -29.59 -5.16
N GLY A 333 -8.12 -29.75 -5.07
CA GLY A 333 -7.27 -29.96 -6.24
C GLY A 333 -6.06 -29.03 -6.29
N GLY A 334 -5.56 -28.79 -7.50
CA GLY A 334 -4.46 -27.85 -7.77
C GLY A 334 -4.98 -26.56 -8.39
N PHE A 335 -4.56 -25.44 -7.86
CA PHE A 335 -4.93 -24.11 -8.33
C PHE A 335 -3.69 -23.31 -8.68
N ALA A 336 -3.51 -23.01 -9.97
CA ALA A 336 -2.44 -22.16 -10.42
C ALA A 336 -2.86 -20.70 -10.37
N ILE A 337 -1.90 -19.82 -10.09
CA ILE A 337 -2.11 -18.39 -9.93
C ILE A 337 -1.20 -17.66 -10.93
N ARG A 338 -1.80 -16.83 -11.78
CA ARG A 338 -1.08 -15.96 -12.70
C ARG A 338 -1.48 -14.50 -12.44
N HIS A 339 -0.52 -13.62 -12.36
CA HIS A 339 -0.78 -12.22 -12.05
C HIS A 339 -0.07 -11.29 -13.04
N ALA A 340 -0.58 -10.09 -13.21
CA ALA A 340 0.09 -9.07 -13.98
C ALA A 340 1.47 -8.74 -13.38
N GLY A 341 2.46 -8.51 -14.23
CA GLY A 341 3.83 -8.29 -13.80
C GLY A 341 4.59 -9.55 -13.38
N ILE A 342 4.06 -10.75 -13.62
CA ILE A 342 4.80 -12.00 -13.36
C ILE A 342 6.14 -12.00 -14.11
N GLY A 343 7.23 -12.16 -13.37
CA GLY A 343 8.59 -12.11 -13.93
C GLY A 343 9.14 -10.71 -14.24
N GLU A 344 8.39 -9.64 -13.96
CA GLU A 344 8.81 -8.27 -14.25
C GLU A 344 9.68 -7.69 -13.13
N VAL A 345 10.84 -7.12 -13.49
CA VAL A 345 11.78 -6.49 -12.55
C VAL A 345 11.99 -4.99 -12.80
N GLY A 346 11.51 -4.47 -13.92
CA GLY A 346 11.78 -3.10 -14.39
C GLY A 346 11.02 -2.01 -13.65
N GLN A 347 10.18 -2.34 -12.67
CA GLN A 347 9.46 -1.35 -11.86
C GLN A 347 10.42 -0.35 -11.20
N VAL A 348 11.57 -0.82 -10.71
CA VAL A 348 12.60 0.04 -10.11
C VAL A 348 13.17 1.04 -11.13
N GLU A 349 13.37 0.61 -12.37
CA GLU A 349 13.86 1.48 -13.44
C GLU A 349 12.82 2.51 -13.88
N GLN A 350 11.55 2.10 -14.00
CA GLN A 350 10.48 3.01 -14.41
C GLN A 350 10.29 4.12 -13.39
N TYR A 351 10.19 3.83 -12.09
CA TYR A 351 10.07 4.85 -11.04
C TYR A 351 11.29 5.77 -10.97
N TYR A 352 12.50 5.22 -11.06
CA TYR A 352 13.71 6.03 -11.08
C TYR A 352 13.72 7.02 -12.25
N ARG A 353 13.36 6.56 -13.46
CA ARG A 353 13.26 7.45 -14.63
C ARG A 353 12.15 8.48 -14.50
N LEU A 354 10.99 8.11 -13.94
CA LEU A 354 9.88 9.05 -13.69
C LEU A 354 10.31 10.22 -12.81
N ASN A 355 11.12 9.96 -11.77
CA ASN A 355 11.64 11.01 -10.89
C ASN A 355 12.45 12.07 -11.65
N LYS A 356 13.06 11.71 -12.78
CA LYS A 356 13.93 12.58 -13.59
C LYS A 356 13.24 13.16 -14.83
N ALA A 357 11.97 12.83 -15.05
CA ALA A 357 11.21 13.36 -16.19
C ALA A 357 11.06 14.89 -16.10
N ARG A 358 11.21 15.57 -17.23
CA ARG A 358 11.28 17.04 -17.31
C ARG A 358 10.06 17.68 -17.91
N ASP A 359 9.23 16.89 -18.60
CA ASP A 359 7.98 17.35 -19.22
C ASP A 359 6.99 16.20 -19.36
N PHE A 360 5.78 16.55 -19.78
CA PHE A 360 4.68 15.60 -19.94
C PHE A 360 4.96 14.52 -21.01
N ASN A 361 5.64 14.86 -22.08
CA ASN A 361 5.94 13.90 -23.16
C ASN A 361 6.96 12.86 -22.70
N GLU A 362 8.04 13.30 -22.03
CA GLU A 362 9.05 12.41 -21.45
C GLU A 362 8.41 11.50 -20.39
N TRP A 363 7.57 12.05 -19.51
CA TRP A 363 6.84 11.28 -18.50
C TRP A 363 5.96 10.20 -19.14
N ARG A 364 5.19 10.53 -20.19
CA ARG A 364 4.36 9.56 -20.92
C ARG A 364 5.18 8.47 -21.61
N GLN A 365 6.33 8.80 -22.18
CA GLN A 365 7.23 7.80 -22.79
C GLN A 365 7.74 6.81 -21.72
N ILE A 366 8.05 7.29 -20.54
CA ILE A 366 8.48 6.44 -19.43
C ILE A 366 7.31 5.57 -18.93
N MET A 367 6.10 6.11 -18.84
CA MET A 367 4.90 5.33 -18.49
C MET A 367 4.63 4.20 -19.49
N ALA A 368 4.84 4.48 -20.78
CA ALA A 368 4.70 3.48 -21.86
C ALA A 368 5.73 2.31 -21.78
N MET A 369 6.72 2.38 -20.90
CA MET A 369 7.58 1.21 -20.60
C MET A 369 6.81 0.04 -19.99
N GLN A 370 5.66 0.28 -19.38
CA GLN A 370 4.77 -0.74 -18.79
C GLN A 370 5.53 -1.69 -17.84
N LYS A 371 6.22 -1.14 -16.85
CA LYS A 371 6.96 -1.92 -15.84
C LYS A 371 6.30 -1.89 -14.46
N VAL A 372 5.46 -0.88 -14.20
CA VAL A 372 4.65 -0.79 -12.97
C VAL A 372 3.33 -1.54 -13.20
N PRO A 373 3.09 -2.66 -12.47
CA PRO A 373 1.96 -3.55 -12.80
C PRO A 373 0.58 -2.94 -12.58
N ALA A 374 0.41 -2.17 -11.50
CA ALA A 374 -0.88 -1.60 -11.16
C ALA A 374 -0.71 -0.43 -10.19
N THR A 375 -1.19 0.73 -10.56
CA THR A 375 -1.48 1.88 -9.69
C THR A 375 -1.99 3.04 -10.56
N ASN A 376 -2.94 3.81 -10.08
CA ASN A 376 -3.30 5.06 -10.74
C ASN A 376 -2.22 6.11 -10.54
N PHE A 377 -2.05 6.96 -11.54
CA PHE A 377 -1.28 8.20 -11.43
C PHE A 377 -2.20 9.40 -11.65
N VAL A 378 -2.24 10.30 -10.69
CA VAL A 378 -2.78 11.64 -10.88
C VAL A 378 -1.61 12.57 -11.05
N TYR A 379 -1.50 13.17 -12.23
CA TYR A 379 -0.37 13.94 -12.73
C TYR A 379 -0.69 15.44 -12.77
N ALA A 380 0.30 16.27 -12.55
CA ALA A 380 0.26 17.70 -12.82
C ALA A 380 1.65 18.24 -13.14
N ASP A 381 1.74 19.36 -13.88
CA ASP A 381 3.02 19.96 -14.24
C ASP A 381 2.99 21.51 -14.32
N ALA A 382 4.20 22.05 -14.48
CA ALA A 382 4.43 23.50 -14.60
C ALA A 382 3.90 24.11 -15.91
N GLN A 383 3.59 23.29 -16.93
CA GLN A 383 3.00 23.72 -18.20
C GLN A 383 1.48 23.80 -18.14
N GLY A 384 0.88 23.32 -17.07
CA GLY A 384 -0.57 23.36 -16.85
C GLY A 384 -1.30 22.07 -17.23
N HIS A 385 -0.58 21.03 -17.66
CA HIS A 385 -1.17 19.70 -17.89
C HIS A 385 -1.59 19.06 -16.57
N ILE A 386 -2.75 18.42 -16.59
CA ILE A 386 -3.24 17.57 -15.52
C ILE A 386 -3.78 16.27 -16.12
N GLY A 387 -3.68 15.17 -15.40
CA GLY A 387 -4.19 13.90 -15.90
C GLY A 387 -4.45 12.86 -14.82
N MET A 388 -5.43 12.00 -15.07
CA MET A 388 -5.66 10.77 -14.33
C MET A 388 -5.38 9.58 -15.26
N PHE A 389 -4.40 8.76 -14.90
CA PHE A 389 -3.94 7.61 -15.66
C PHE A 389 -4.22 6.35 -14.84
N TYR A 390 -5.15 5.54 -15.32
CA TYR A 390 -5.47 4.25 -14.72
C TYR A 390 -4.46 3.20 -15.23
N ASN A 391 -3.24 3.27 -14.72
CA ASN A 391 -2.15 2.43 -15.19
C ASN A 391 -2.28 0.99 -14.71
N ALA A 392 -2.27 0.05 -15.64
CA ALA A 392 -2.24 -1.38 -15.38
C ALA A 392 -1.57 -2.16 -16.50
N LEU A 393 -0.93 -3.25 -16.15
CA LEU A 393 -0.53 -4.28 -17.11
C LEU A 393 -1.74 -5.16 -17.42
N PHE A 394 -2.67 -4.69 -18.24
CA PHE A 394 -3.86 -5.46 -18.60
C PHE A 394 -3.47 -6.69 -19.43
N PRO A 395 -3.72 -7.92 -18.92
CA PRO A 395 -3.46 -9.12 -19.69
C PRO A 395 -4.27 -9.15 -21.00
N ALA A 396 -3.65 -9.58 -22.10
CA ALA A 396 -4.35 -9.81 -23.35
C ALA A 396 -5.16 -11.10 -23.26
N ARG A 397 -6.29 -11.03 -22.58
CA ARG A 397 -7.19 -12.16 -22.29
C ARG A 397 -8.07 -12.49 -23.50
N ALA A 398 -8.30 -13.78 -23.76
CA ALA A 398 -9.22 -14.23 -24.80
C ALA A 398 -10.68 -13.98 -24.39
N ALA A 399 -11.51 -13.55 -25.36
CA ALA A 399 -12.93 -13.40 -25.11
C ALA A 399 -13.64 -14.74 -24.85
N GLY A 400 -14.79 -14.69 -24.18
CA GLY A 400 -15.66 -15.86 -23.96
C GLY A 400 -15.35 -16.69 -22.71
N PHE A 401 -14.44 -16.22 -21.84
CA PHE A 401 -14.19 -16.82 -20.53
C PHE A 401 -14.62 -15.88 -19.41
N ASP A 402 -15.01 -16.46 -18.28
CA ASP A 402 -15.30 -15.72 -17.05
C ASP A 402 -14.00 -15.48 -16.26
N TRP A 403 -13.28 -14.39 -16.59
CA TRP A 403 -11.98 -14.07 -16.00
C TRP A 403 -12.03 -13.74 -14.50
N LYS A 404 -13.19 -13.36 -13.99
CA LYS A 404 -13.39 -13.15 -12.54
C LYS A 404 -13.59 -14.45 -11.77
N GLY A 405 -13.75 -15.56 -12.44
CA GLY A 405 -13.95 -16.88 -11.86
C GLY A 405 -12.67 -17.72 -11.85
N VAL A 406 -12.84 -19.00 -11.50
CA VAL A 406 -11.77 -19.99 -11.64
C VAL A 406 -11.80 -20.55 -13.07
N LEU A 407 -10.70 -20.38 -13.76
CA LEU A 407 -10.53 -20.71 -15.17
C LEU A 407 -10.12 -22.19 -15.39
N PRO A 408 -10.42 -22.79 -16.54
CA PRO A 408 -9.88 -24.11 -16.88
C PRO A 408 -8.36 -24.00 -17.11
N GLY A 409 -7.58 -24.77 -16.35
CA GLY A 409 -6.13 -24.80 -16.43
C GLY A 409 -5.59 -25.88 -17.39
N ASN A 410 -6.47 -26.62 -18.07
CA ASN A 410 -6.11 -27.69 -19.01
C ASN A 410 -6.09 -27.25 -20.48
N THR A 411 -6.23 -25.96 -20.74
CA THR A 411 -6.20 -25.41 -22.10
C THR A 411 -5.31 -24.17 -22.19
N SER A 412 -4.57 -24.04 -23.27
CA SER A 412 -3.76 -22.85 -23.57
C SER A 412 -4.58 -21.61 -23.94
N LYS A 413 -5.88 -21.78 -24.24
CA LYS A 413 -6.77 -20.66 -24.60
C LYS A 413 -6.96 -19.64 -23.46
N THR A 414 -6.83 -20.08 -22.20
CA THR A 414 -6.91 -19.22 -21.02
C THR A 414 -5.56 -18.72 -20.55
N LEU A 415 -4.45 -19.19 -21.13
CA LEU A 415 -3.10 -18.81 -20.75
C LEU A 415 -2.64 -17.60 -21.58
N TRP A 416 -2.85 -16.40 -21.07
CA TRP A 416 -2.32 -15.19 -21.69
C TRP A 416 -0.78 -15.08 -21.47
N THR A 417 -0.08 -14.49 -22.45
CA THR A 417 1.38 -14.35 -22.46
C THR A 417 1.87 -12.93 -22.79
N SER A 418 0.93 -12.00 -22.98
CA SER A 418 1.22 -10.59 -23.31
C SER A 418 0.23 -9.67 -22.63
N TYR A 419 0.50 -8.38 -22.69
CA TYR A 419 -0.33 -7.32 -22.17
C TYR A 419 -0.87 -6.44 -23.31
N LEU A 420 -1.99 -5.76 -23.07
CA LEU A 420 -2.46 -4.69 -23.94
C LEU A 420 -1.44 -3.54 -23.94
N PRO A 421 -1.34 -2.75 -25.02
CA PRO A 421 -0.45 -1.59 -25.05
C PRO A 421 -0.92 -0.53 -24.04
N TRP A 422 0.00 0.25 -23.49
CA TRP A 422 -0.31 1.32 -22.51
C TRP A 422 -1.38 2.31 -23.02
N SER A 423 -1.48 2.52 -24.34
CA SER A 423 -2.52 3.35 -24.96
C SER A 423 -3.94 2.82 -24.81
N ALA A 424 -4.11 1.56 -24.37
CA ALA A 424 -5.41 0.97 -24.05
C ALA A 424 -5.87 1.26 -22.62
N ASP A 425 -4.97 1.75 -21.77
CA ASP A 425 -5.31 2.09 -20.39
C ASP A 425 -6.31 3.25 -20.34
N PRO A 426 -7.28 3.24 -19.41
CA PRO A 426 -8.19 4.37 -19.22
C PRO A 426 -7.42 5.64 -18.79
N MET A 427 -7.59 6.74 -19.50
CA MET A 427 -6.88 8.00 -19.23
C MET A 427 -7.80 9.20 -19.42
N VAL A 428 -7.75 10.16 -18.49
CA VAL A 428 -8.37 11.48 -18.62
C VAL A 428 -7.25 12.51 -18.57
N VAL A 429 -7.06 13.26 -19.66
CA VAL A 429 -5.97 14.23 -19.81
C VAL A 429 -6.55 15.57 -20.20
N ASP A 430 -6.15 16.63 -19.50
CA ASP A 430 -6.51 18.03 -19.75
C ASP A 430 -8.01 18.26 -19.99
N PRO A 431 -8.91 17.78 -19.09
CA PRO A 431 -10.34 17.99 -19.27
C PRO A 431 -10.66 19.49 -19.18
N ARG A 432 -11.64 19.94 -19.97
CA ARG A 432 -12.12 21.35 -19.97
C ARG A 432 -12.60 21.82 -18.60
N ALA A 433 -13.10 20.89 -17.78
CA ALA A 433 -13.48 21.16 -16.40
C ALA A 433 -12.28 21.63 -15.53
N GLY A 434 -11.05 21.41 -15.98
CA GLY A 434 -9.83 21.87 -15.37
C GLY A 434 -9.50 21.20 -14.04
N TRP A 435 -10.05 20.02 -13.78
CA TRP A 435 -9.71 19.19 -12.62
C TRP A 435 -9.79 17.69 -12.94
N VAL A 436 -8.97 16.91 -12.29
CA VAL A 436 -9.04 15.45 -12.27
C VAL A 436 -8.90 14.94 -10.83
N ALA A 437 -9.56 13.84 -10.51
CA ALA A 437 -9.48 13.22 -9.19
C ALA A 437 -9.58 11.70 -9.28
N ASN A 438 -9.00 11.02 -8.30
CA ASN A 438 -9.23 9.60 -8.04
C ASN A 438 -9.23 9.34 -6.53
N ALA A 439 -10.19 8.54 -6.09
CA ALA A 439 -10.37 8.08 -4.72
C ALA A 439 -10.59 6.56 -4.67
N ASN A 440 -9.82 5.79 -5.44
CA ASN A 440 -9.89 4.32 -5.58
C ASN A 440 -11.23 3.84 -6.14
N ASN A 441 -11.73 4.55 -7.09
CA ASN A 441 -12.99 4.33 -7.80
C ASN A 441 -12.74 4.02 -9.27
N THR A 442 -13.80 3.60 -9.95
CA THR A 442 -13.79 3.39 -11.39
C THR A 442 -13.18 4.57 -12.15
N PRO A 443 -12.34 4.36 -13.17
CA PRO A 443 -11.79 5.44 -13.98
C PRO A 443 -12.83 6.20 -14.80
N THR A 444 -14.06 5.69 -14.89
CA THR A 444 -15.18 6.35 -15.57
C THR A 444 -15.82 7.48 -14.74
N VAL A 445 -15.26 7.78 -13.56
CA VAL A 445 -15.61 8.95 -12.74
C VAL A 445 -14.30 9.56 -12.23
N ALA A 446 -13.78 10.53 -12.98
CA ALA A 446 -12.49 11.15 -12.69
C ALA A 446 -12.47 12.68 -12.89
N THR A 447 -13.53 13.24 -13.49
CA THR A 447 -13.67 14.68 -13.77
C THR A 447 -15.15 15.03 -13.87
N ALA A 448 -15.51 16.14 -14.55
CA ALA A 448 -16.90 16.52 -14.77
C ALA A 448 -17.66 15.45 -15.58
N PRO A 449 -18.96 15.26 -15.33
CA PRO A 449 -19.72 14.13 -15.86
C PRO A 449 -19.71 14.01 -17.40
N ASP A 450 -19.69 15.13 -18.11
CA ASP A 450 -19.69 15.20 -19.59
C ASP A 450 -18.32 14.89 -20.23
N GLU A 451 -17.27 14.82 -19.45
CA GLU A 451 -15.90 14.54 -19.89
C GLU A 451 -15.36 13.21 -19.34
N ASN A 452 -16.14 12.48 -18.56
CA ASN A 452 -15.77 11.18 -18.03
C ASN A 452 -15.73 10.11 -19.15
N LEU A 453 -14.84 9.15 -18.97
CA LEU A 453 -14.76 7.96 -19.81
C LEU A 453 -16.05 7.14 -19.71
N LYS A 454 -16.38 6.39 -20.74
CA LYS A 454 -17.55 5.49 -20.75
C LYS A 454 -17.11 4.08 -20.49
N ALA A 455 -17.82 3.38 -19.60
CA ALA A 455 -17.51 1.98 -19.28
C ALA A 455 -17.56 1.07 -20.53
N ALA A 456 -18.41 1.39 -21.51
CA ALA A 456 -18.53 0.66 -22.77
C ALA A 456 -17.30 0.77 -23.69
N ASP A 457 -16.38 1.72 -23.41
CA ASP A 457 -15.14 1.88 -24.21
C ASP A 457 -14.08 0.83 -23.82
N PHE A 458 -14.28 0.08 -22.74
CA PHE A 458 -13.34 -0.92 -22.22
C PHE A 458 -13.90 -2.32 -22.30
N ALA A 459 -13.09 -3.24 -22.84
CA ALA A 459 -13.50 -4.65 -22.93
C ALA A 459 -13.70 -5.25 -21.54
N PRO A 460 -14.75 -6.09 -21.33
CA PRO A 460 -14.99 -6.74 -20.03
C PRO A 460 -13.80 -7.55 -19.51
N GLU A 461 -12.99 -8.11 -20.42
CA GLU A 461 -11.80 -8.89 -20.12
C GLU A 461 -10.68 -8.06 -19.43
N MET A 462 -10.72 -6.74 -19.53
CA MET A 462 -9.80 -5.86 -18.79
C MET A 462 -10.09 -5.88 -17.28
N GLY A 463 -11.32 -6.23 -16.87
CA GLY A 463 -11.67 -6.34 -15.46
C GLY A 463 -11.62 -5.01 -14.68
N VAL A 464 -11.85 -3.88 -15.38
CA VAL A 464 -11.91 -2.54 -14.75
C VAL A 464 -13.06 -2.50 -13.75
N GLU A 465 -12.82 -1.95 -12.56
CA GLU A 465 -13.86 -1.80 -11.55
C GLU A 465 -14.96 -0.82 -11.96
N THR A 466 -16.17 -1.06 -11.45
CA THR A 466 -17.36 -0.25 -11.78
C THR A 466 -17.93 0.53 -10.60
N PHE A 467 -17.36 0.35 -9.40
CA PHE A 467 -17.85 1.01 -8.19
C PHE A 467 -17.23 2.39 -7.98
N THR A 468 -17.86 3.17 -7.14
CA THR A 468 -17.37 4.46 -6.69
C THR A 468 -17.41 4.54 -5.16
N THR A 469 -16.63 5.45 -4.56
CA THR A 469 -16.50 5.65 -3.12
C THR A 469 -17.25 6.88 -2.66
N ASN A 470 -17.52 7.00 -1.35
CA ASN A 470 -18.04 8.24 -0.80
C ASN A 470 -17.15 9.44 -1.14
N ARG A 471 -15.83 9.24 -1.07
CA ARG A 471 -14.83 10.26 -1.37
C ARG A 471 -14.97 10.80 -2.80
N MET A 472 -15.19 9.92 -3.79
CA MET A 472 -15.39 10.37 -5.17
C MET A 472 -16.74 11.06 -5.38
N HIS A 473 -17.82 10.61 -4.72
CA HIS A 473 -19.07 11.35 -4.71
C HIS A 473 -18.88 12.76 -4.15
N ARG A 474 -18.13 12.87 -3.04
CA ARG A 474 -17.83 14.19 -2.45
C ARG A 474 -16.98 15.06 -3.36
N PHE A 475 -15.96 14.50 -4.05
CA PHE A 475 -15.21 15.25 -5.05
C PHE A 475 -16.14 15.84 -6.13
N ALA A 476 -17.00 15.01 -6.72
CA ALA A 476 -17.91 15.43 -7.78
C ALA A 476 -18.87 16.54 -7.25
N GLU A 477 -19.45 16.39 -6.08
CA GLU A 477 -20.34 17.39 -5.46
C GLU A 477 -19.62 18.70 -5.17
N LEU A 478 -18.40 18.62 -4.58
CA LEU A 478 -17.65 19.81 -4.19
C LEU A 478 -17.14 20.58 -5.40
N PHE A 479 -16.60 19.90 -6.43
CA PHE A 479 -16.18 20.56 -7.66
C PHE A 479 -17.35 21.13 -8.48
N ALA A 480 -18.50 20.43 -8.52
CA ALA A 480 -19.72 20.94 -9.14
C ALA A 480 -20.28 22.17 -8.41
N GLY A 481 -20.08 22.27 -7.11
CA GLY A 481 -20.50 23.41 -6.29
C GLY A 481 -19.63 24.67 -6.47
N VAL A 482 -18.48 24.60 -7.16
CA VAL A 482 -17.61 25.74 -7.38
C VAL A 482 -17.87 26.37 -8.73
N ASN A 483 -18.57 27.51 -8.71
CA ASN A 483 -18.79 28.33 -9.89
C ASN A 483 -17.58 29.28 -10.10
N GLY A 484 -16.81 29.09 -11.20
CA GLY A 484 -15.65 29.94 -11.50
C GLY A 484 -14.31 29.34 -11.02
N PRO A 485 -13.26 30.17 -10.93
CA PRO A 485 -11.91 29.72 -10.57
C PRO A 485 -11.83 29.10 -9.15
N ILE A 486 -10.94 28.14 -8.99
CA ILE A 486 -10.71 27.46 -7.72
C ILE A 486 -9.55 28.14 -6.99
N SER A 487 -9.83 28.72 -5.84
CA SER A 487 -8.80 29.27 -4.96
C SER A 487 -8.05 28.16 -4.21
N ARG A 488 -6.84 28.50 -3.75
CA ARG A 488 -6.07 27.63 -2.88
C ARG A 488 -6.86 27.22 -1.63
N GLU A 489 -7.59 28.15 -1.02
CA GLU A 489 -8.44 27.89 0.15
C GLU A 489 -9.56 26.89 -0.15
N THR A 490 -10.22 27.06 -1.29
CA THR A 490 -11.25 26.12 -1.75
C THR A 490 -10.68 24.72 -1.97
N LEU A 491 -9.49 24.62 -2.58
CA LEU A 491 -8.81 23.36 -2.79
C LEU A 491 -8.49 22.65 -1.46
N LEU A 492 -8.01 23.38 -0.45
CA LEU A 492 -7.74 22.82 0.89
C LEU A 492 -9.02 22.41 1.62
N ARG A 493 -10.11 23.17 1.47
CA ARG A 493 -11.42 22.79 2.00
C ARG A 493 -11.92 21.49 1.38
N ILE A 494 -11.72 21.29 0.06
CA ILE A 494 -12.02 20.01 -0.61
C ILE A 494 -11.17 18.89 -0.01
N LYS A 495 -9.87 19.09 0.15
CA LYS A 495 -8.97 18.06 0.70
C LYS A 495 -9.40 17.58 2.10
N PHE A 496 -9.82 18.49 2.94
CA PHE A 496 -10.15 18.19 4.33
C PHE A 496 -11.66 18.03 4.59
N ASP A 497 -12.45 17.80 3.53
CA ASP A 497 -13.89 17.52 3.68
C ASP A 497 -14.12 16.23 4.48
N LYS A 498 -15.01 16.31 5.46
CA LYS A 498 -15.34 15.24 6.41
C LYS A 498 -16.76 14.72 6.22
N ALA A 499 -17.41 15.15 5.14
CA ALA A 499 -18.81 14.86 4.90
C ALA A 499 -19.02 13.53 4.14
N TYR A 500 -20.23 13.03 4.27
CA TYR A 500 -20.73 11.88 3.54
C TYR A 500 -21.84 12.30 2.57
N SER A 501 -21.74 11.85 1.34
CA SER A 501 -22.79 12.02 0.34
C SER A 501 -23.92 11.02 0.58
N LYS A 502 -25.16 11.50 0.57
CA LYS A 502 -26.35 10.64 0.68
C LYS A 502 -26.51 9.72 -0.54
N ALA A 503 -25.94 10.09 -1.67
CA ALA A 503 -25.92 9.28 -2.90
C ALA A 503 -24.84 8.21 -2.91
N SER A 504 -23.91 8.24 -1.96
CA SER A 504 -22.79 7.31 -1.87
C SER A 504 -23.17 5.94 -1.30
N PRO A 505 -22.29 4.93 -1.38
CA PRO A 505 -22.45 3.69 -0.65
C PRO A 505 -22.66 3.87 0.86
N ALA A 506 -21.98 4.82 1.48
CA ALA A 506 -22.18 5.18 2.89
C ALA A 506 -23.60 5.68 3.15
N GLY A 507 -24.16 6.47 2.21
CA GLY A 507 -25.54 6.94 2.26
C GLY A 507 -26.55 5.80 2.22
N ARG A 508 -26.36 4.83 1.33
CA ARG A 508 -27.20 3.61 1.25
C ARG A 508 -27.15 2.81 2.56
N TRP A 509 -25.96 2.66 3.13
CA TRP A 509 -25.81 1.97 4.41
C TRP A 509 -26.52 2.69 5.55
N MET A 510 -26.33 3.99 5.71
CA MET A 510 -26.99 4.76 6.74
C MET A 510 -28.53 4.73 6.58
N ALA A 511 -29.03 4.76 5.35
CA ALA A 511 -30.47 4.58 5.08
C ALA A 511 -30.97 3.23 5.60
N ALA A 512 -30.24 2.14 5.37
CA ALA A 512 -30.58 0.81 5.89
C ALA A 512 -30.60 0.78 7.42
N VAL A 513 -29.64 1.44 8.06
CA VAL A 513 -29.58 1.56 9.53
C VAL A 513 -30.77 2.33 10.09
N LEU A 514 -31.17 3.40 9.42
CA LEU A 514 -32.31 4.24 9.84
C LEU A 514 -33.67 3.56 9.63
N THR A 515 -33.76 2.47 8.89
CA THR A 515 -34.99 1.68 8.66
C THR A 515 -35.08 0.43 9.52
N VAL A 516 -34.11 0.17 10.42
CA VAL A 516 -34.17 -0.95 11.36
C VAL A 516 -35.41 -0.82 12.26
N ASP A 517 -36.18 -1.90 12.42
CA ASP A 517 -37.30 -1.94 13.36
C ASP A 517 -36.76 -1.93 14.80
N THR A 518 -37.03 -0.86 15.51
CA THR A 518 -36.58 -0.62 16.89
C THR A 518 -37.72 -0.63 17.91
N ALA A 519 -38.94 -1.06 17.52
CA ALA A 519 -40.13 -0.99 18.37
C ALA A 519 -39.98 -1.73 19.71
N ARG A 520 -39.15 -2.78 19.75
CA ARG A 520 -38.88 -3.61 20.94
C ARG A 520 -37.52 -3.33 21.59
N GLU A 521 -36.78 -2.35 21.07
CA GLU A 521 -35.41 -2.06 21.49
C GLU A 521 -35.23 -0.53 21.74
N PRO A 522 -35.60 -0.05 22.95
CA PRO A 522 -35.60 1.40 23.27
C PRO A 522 -34.22 2.06 23.04
N GLU A 523 -33.12 1.36 23.31
CA GLU A 523 -31.78 1.93 23.13
C GLU A 523 -31.42 2.08 21.64
N LEU A 524 -31.87 1.15 20.78
CA LEU A 524 -31.71 1.31 19.34
C LEU A 524 -32.61 2.43 18.79
N ALA A 525 -33.81 2.62 19.37
CA ALA A 525 -34.70 3.73 19.02
C ALA A 525 -34.04 5.08 19.34
N LYS A 526 -33.40 5.21 20.51
CA LYS A 526 -32.65 6.42 20.89
C LYS A 526 -31.48 6.65 19.93
N ALA A 527 -30.72 5.60 19.58
CA ALA A 527 -29.62 5.67 18.64
C ALA A 527 -30.09 6.14 17.25
N GLN A 528 -31.18 5.58 16.73
CA GLN A 528 -31.76 6.04 15.46
C GLN A 528 -32.24 7.51 15.52
N ALA A 529 -32.86 7.92 16.64
CA ALA A 529 -33.29 9.30 16.84
C ALA A 529 -32.09 10.26 16.80
N LEU A 530 -30.98 9.89 17.41
CA LEU A 530 -29.72 10.65 17.36
C LEU A 530 -29.16 10.70 15.94
N LEU A 531 -29.06 9.54 15.22
CA LEU A 531 -28.58 9.47 13.86
C LEU A 531 -29.43 10.27 12.85
N ARG A 532 -30.74 10.41 13.08
CA ARG A 532 -31.61 11.26 12.24
C ARG A 532 -31.28 12.75 12.35
N GLN A 533 -30.63 13.18 13.43
CA GLN A 533 -30.18 14.56 13.64
C GLN A 533 -28.76 14.81 13.12
N TRP A 534 -28.07 13.76 12.65
CA TRP A 534 -26.71 13.87 12.14
C TRP A 534 -26.68 14.69 10.84
N ASP A 535 -25.77 15.65 10.78
CA ASP A 535 -25.57 16.54 9.62
C ASP A 535 -24.74 15.92 8.49
N TRP A 536 -24.41 14.63 8.59
CA TRP A 536 -23.61 13.86 7.66
C TRP A 536 -22.13 14.25 7.63
N THR A 537 -21.63 14.89 8.66
CA THR A 537 -20.23 15.33 8.75
C THR A 537 -19.58 14.73 10.00
N ALA A 538 -18.37 14.21 9.87
CA ALA A 538 -17.58 13.67 10.99
C ALA A 538 -16.52 14.70 11.44
N ASP A 539 -16.93 15.90 11.78
CA ASP A 539 -16.05 17.03 12.10
C ASP A 539 -15.90 17.30 13.61
N GLY A 540 -16.62 16.55 14.44
CA GLY A 540 -16.59 16.67 15.90
C GLY A 540 -17.49 17.75 16.48
N VAL A 541 -18.34 18.38 15.67
CA VAL A 541 -19.28 19.41 16.12
C VAL A 541 -20.62 18.79 16.53
N GLY A 542 -21.09 17.78 15.81
CA GLY A 542 -22.38 17.15 16.04
C GLY A 542 -22.39 16.11 17.17
N PRO A 543 -23.47 15.99 17.94
CA PRO A 543 -23.58 14.97 19.00
C PRO A 543 -23.72 13.54 18.46
N ALA A 544 -24.06 13.38 17.18
CA ALA A 544 -24.23 12.08 16.53
C ALA A 544 -22.96 11.54 15.88
N ASP A 545 -21.90 12.32 15.76
CA ASP A 545 -20.69 11.98 14.97
C ASP A 545 -20.08 10.67 15.41
N SER A 546 -19.90 10.43 16.70
CA SER A 546 -19.28 9.20 17.21
C SER A 546 -20.11 7.97 16.88
N LEU A 547 -21.43 8.06 17.05
CA LEU A 547 -22.33 6.97 16.71
C LEU A 547 -22.36 6.70 15.20
N ALA A 548 -22.42 7.76 14.39
CA ALA A 548 -22.37 7.65 12.94
C ALA A 548 -21.07 7.02 12.46
N VAL A 549 -19.92 7.47 12.98
CA VAL A 549 -18.61 6.91 12.66
C VAL A 549 -18.50 5.44 13.10
N ALA A 550 -19.01 5.07 14.29
CA ALA A 550 -19.02 3.69 14.76
C ALA A 550 -19.86 2.78 13.85
N VAL A 551 -21.02 3.24 13.41
CA VAL A 551 -21.91 2.52 12.48
C VAL A 551 -21.27 2.40 11.08
N LEU A 552 -20.67 3.46 10.56
CA LEU A 552 -20.01 3.46 9.26
C LEU A 552 -18.76 2.59 9.26
N ALA A 553 -17.98 2.58 10.35
CA ALA A 553 -16.81 1.74 10.51
C ALA A 553 -17.14 0.25 10.73
N SER A 554 -18.39 -0.09 11.08
CA SER A 554 -18.83 -1.49 11.27
C SER A 554 -18.98 -2.26 9.95
N VAL A 555 -18.98 -1.55 8.82
CA VAL A 555 -19.07 -2.10 7.49
C VAL A 555 -17.85 -1.68 6.70
N GLY A 556 -17.12 -2.64 6.20
CA GLY A 556 -15.97 -2.38 5.35
C GLY A 556 -16.37 -2.32 3.87
N ARG A 557 -15.62 -3.00 3.06
CA ARG A 557 -15.72 -3.09 1.60
C ARG A 557 -17.04 -3.53 1.03
N GLU A 558 -17.76 -4.41 1.73
CA GLU A 558 -19.05 -4.97 1.27
C GLU A 558 -19.99 -3.85 0.83
N VAL A 559 -19.99 -2.74 1.56
CA VAL A 559 -20.82 -1.58 1.25
C VAL A 559 -20.29 -0.81 0.04
N TYR A 560 -18.96 -0.70 -0.09
CA TYR A 560 -18.34 0.13 -1.14
C TYR A 560 -18.31 -0.51 -2.52
N ARG A 561 -18.51 -1.84 -2.61
CA ARG A 561 -18.50 -2.59 -3.88
C ARG A 561 -19.88 -2.74 -4.53
N GLY A 562 -20.92 -2.25 -3.90
CA GLY A 562 -22.27 -2.45 -4.37
C GLY A 562 -22.83 -3.85 -4.07
N ASP A 563 -22.17 -4.63 -3.23
CA ASP A 563 -22.63 -5.90 -2.71
C ASP A 563 -23.91 -5.75 -1.88
N ALA A 564 -24.57 -6.85 -1.58
CA ALA A 564 -25.71 -6.86 -0.68
C ALA A 564 -25.28 -6.30 0.69
N LEU A 565 -26.07 -5.35 1.20
CA LEU A 565 -25.81 -4.77 2.51
C LEU A 565 -25.92 -5.85 3.59
N PRO A 566 -25.01 -5.88 4.58
CA PRO A 566 -25.15 -6.79 5.71
C PRO A 566 -26.37 -6.39 6.56
N PRO A 567 -26.89 -7.29 7.43
CA PRO A 567 -27.98 -6.96 8.34
C PRO A 567 -27.66 -5.74 9.21
N ALA A 568 -28.48 -4.69 9.14
CA ALA A 568 -28.20 -3.43 9.80
C ALA A 568 -28.42 -3.48 11.32
N ALA A 569 -29.40 -4.23 11.81
CA ALA A 569 -29.73 -4.28 13.24
C ALA A 569 -28.58 -4.78 14.13
N PRO A 570 -27.88 -5.90 13.81
CA PRO A 570 -26.73 -6.32 14.62
C PRO A 570 -25.60 -5.29 14.64
N LYS A 571 -25.36 -4.60 13.53
CA LYS A 571 -24.31 -3.58 13.40
C LYS A 571 -24.64 -2.32 14.21
N LEU A 572 -25.90 -1.87 14.15
CA LEU A 572 -26.37 -0.75 14.98
C LEU A 572 -26.26 -1.11 16.47
N ARG A 573 -26.70 -2.32 16.85
CA ARG A 573 -26.59 -2.78 18.25
C ARG A 573 -25.14 -2.81 18.72
N ALA A 574 -24.21 -3.35 17.92
CA ALA A 574 -22.81 -3.38 18.27
C ALA A 574 -22.21 -1.97 18.47
N ALA A 575 -22.62 -0.98 17.67
CA ALA A 575 -22.18 0.40 17.84
C ALA A 575 -22.77 1.04 19.13
N VAL A 576 -24.05 0.76 19.43
CA VAL A 576 -24.71 1.20 20.67
C VAL A 576 -24.01 0.58 21.89
N ASP A 577 -23.81 -0.73 21.91
CA ASP A 577 -23.15 -1.45 22.98
C ASP A 577 -21.72 -0.95 23.19
N TRP A 578 -21.03 -0.63 22.11
CA TRP A 578 -19.68 -0.08 22.20
C TRP A 578 -19.65 1.26 22.92
N LEU A 579 -20.48 2.24 22.47
CA LEU A 579 -20.48 3.58 23.06
C LEU A 579 -21.03 3.56 24.49
N GLN A 580 -22.14 2.85 24.73
CA GLN A 580 -22.71 2.70 26.08
C GLN A 580 -21.74 1.99 27.04
N GLY A 581 -21.12 0.90 26.60
CA GLY A 581 -20.19 0.12 27.43
C GLY A 581 -18.88 0.85 27.73
N THR A 582 -18.46 1.75 26.87
CA THR A 582 -17.21 2.52 27.06
C THR A 582 -17.45 3.86 27.76
N PHE A 583 -18.50 4.58 27.40
CA PHE A 583 -18.72 5.98 27.81
C PHE A 583 -20.03 6.20 28.61
N GLY A 584 -20.90 5.21 28.70
CA GLY A 584 -22.20 5.32 29.36
C GLY A 584 -23.21 6.20 28.62
N ARG A 585 -22.93 6.61 27.39
CA ARG A 585 -23.76 7.52 26.58
C ARG A 585 -23.55 7.31 25.08
N LEU A 586 -24.49 7.76 24.24
CA LEU A 586 -24.39 7.65 22.78
C LEU A 586 -23.85 8.93 22.12
N ASP A 587 -24.08 10.08 22.71
CA ASP A 587 -23.72 11.41 22.21
C ASP A 587 -22.30 11.83 22.63
N VAL A 588 -21.35 10.89 22.53
CA VAL A 588 -19.94 11.10 22.86
C VAL A 588 -19.33 12.07 21.85
N PRO A 589 -18.58 13.10 22.29
CA PRO A 589 -17.84 13.95 21.35
C PRO A 589 -16.85 13.12 20.51
N LEU A 590 -16.81 13.34 19.20
CA LEU A 590 -15.95 12.56 18.31
C LEU A 590 -14.48 12.63 18.72
N GLY A 591 -13.99 13.79 19.16
CA GLY A 591 -12.61 13.94 19.63
C GLY A 591 -12.29 13.19 20.94
N GLU A 592 -13.31 12.78 21.72
CA GLU A 592 -13.12 11.87 22.85
C GLU A 592 -13.10 10.42 22.40
N PHE A 593 -13.91 10.06 21.43
CA PHE A 593 -14.05 8.72 20.88
C PHE A 593 -12.91 8.33 19.93
N GLN A 594 -12.48 9.24 19.03
CA GLN A 594 -11.48 8.96 18.00
C GLN A 594 -10.19 9.76 18.23
N ARG A 595 -9.05 9.03 18.32
CA ARG A 595 -7.77 9.57 18.75
C ARG A 595 -6.66 9.22 17.78
N LEU A 596 -5.69 10.14 17.64
CA LEU A 596 -4.36 9.86 17.13
C LEU A 596 -3.44 9.64 18.33
N ARG A 597 -2.81 8.47 18.41
CA ARG A 597 -1.90 8.12 19.50
C ARG A 597 -0.56 7.66 18.96
N HIS A 598 0.53 8.31 19.41
CA HIS A 598 1.89 7.87 19.11
C HIS A 598 2.86 8.45 20.15
N GLY A 599 3.56 7.58 20.89
CA GLY A 599 4.40 8.02 22.00
C GLY A 599 3.62 8.78 23.07
N LYS A 600 3.96 10.06 23.24
CA LYS A 600 3.27 10.96 24.18
C LYS A 600 2.09 11.70 23.54
N ALA A 601 1.96 11.65 22.23
CA ALA A 601 0.83 12.29 21.55
C ALA A 601 -0.45 11.47 21.76
N ASP A 602 -1.49 12.11 22.27
CA ASP A 602 -2.87 11.61 22.36
C ASP A 602 -3.81 12.77 22.02
N LEU A 603 -4.15 12.86 20.73
CA LEU A 603 -4.83 14.02 20.15
C LEU A 603 -6.18 13.62 19.56
N PRO A 604 -7.21 14.49 19.64
CA PRO A 604 -8.41 14.29 18.86
C PRO A 604 -8.11 14.34 17.38
N VAL A 605 -8.73 13.49 16.58
CA VAL A 605 -8.62 13.52 15.13
C VAL A 605 -9.99 13.34 14.51
N PHE A 606 -10.32 14.19 13.54
CA PHE A 606 -11.63 14.26 12.89
C PHE A 606 -11.58 13.70 11.47
N GLY A 607 -12.74 13.35 10.94
CA GLY A 607 -12.93 12.56 9.75
C GLY A 607 -13.40 11.15 10.10
N GLY A 608 -13.63 10.33 9.11
CA GLY A 608 -14.14 8.97 9.31
C GLY A 608 -13.72 8.02 8.17
N PRO A 609 -14.19 6.78 8.18
CA PRO A 609 -13.94 5.86 7.08
C PRO A 609 -14.57 6.40 5.80
N ASP A 610 -13.79 6.38 4.71
CA ASP A 610 -14.19 6.81 3.36
C ASP A 610 -14.63 8.29 3.23
N THR A 611 -14.20 9.18 4.12
CA THR A 611 -14.26 10.64 3.90
C THR A 611 -13.00 11.14 3.18
N LEU A 612 -13.01 12.35 2.61
CA LEU A 612 -11.81 12.94 2.01
C LEU A 612 -10.72 13.22 3.06
N ARG A 613 -11.13 13.53 4.28
CA ARG A 613 -10.29 13.44 5.48
C ARG A 613 -10.43 12.04 6.08
N ALA A 614 -9.89 11.03 5.44
CA ALA A 614 -10.08 9.64 5.83
C ALA A 614 -9.32 9.28 7.11
N ILE A 615 -10.02 8.73 8.10
CA ILE A 615 -9.44 8.17 9.32
C ILE A 615 -10.03 6.77 9.55
N TYR A 616 -9.18 5.77 9.37
CA TYR A 616 -9.46 4.40 9.79
C TYR A 616 -8.81 4.15 11.14
N ALA A 617 -9.43 3.34 11.97
CA ALA A 617 -9.01 3.20 13.35
C ALA A 617 -9.45 1.86 13.93
N ASP A 618 -8.66 1.32 14.85
CA ASP A 618 -8.99 0.15 15.63
C ASP A 618 -9.52 0.53 17.01
N ARG A 619 -10.28 -0.38 17.62
CA ARG A 619 -10.71 -0.25 19.01
C ARG A 619 -9.54 -0.59 19.94
N ALA A 620 -9.10 0.40 20.72
CA ALA A 620 -8.07 0.22 21.74
C ALA A 620 -8.64 -0.44 23.01
N ALA A 621 -7.77 -0.84 23.92
CA ALA A 621 -8.14 -1.49 25.18
C ALA A 621 -9.04 -0.62 26.08
N ASP A 622 -8.91 0.71 25.99
CA ASP A 622 -9.76 1.68 26.70
C ASP A 622 -11.10 1.96 26.00
N GLY A 623 -11.39 1.23 24.92
CA GLY A 623 -12.63 1.34 24.15
C GLY A 623 -12.67 2.49 23.14
N ARG A 624 -11.64 3.34 23.07
CA ARG A 624 -11.55 4.41 22.07
C ARG A 624 -11.12 3.88 20.71
N ARG A 625 -11.44 4.63 19.67
CA ARG A 625 -10.89 4.42 18.33
C ARG A 625 -9.53 5.09 18.23
N VAL A 626 -8.51 4.34 17.84
CA VAL A 626 -7.16 4.87 17.62
C VAL A 626 -6.81 4.72 16.14
N GLY A 627 -6.52 5.83 15.49
CA GLY A 627 -6.18 5.88 14.07
C GLY A 627 -4.96 5.02 13.76
N ASN A 628 -5.03 4.29 12.67
CA ASN A 628 -3.95 3.38 12.21
C ASN A 628 -3.75 3.40 10.68
N ASN A 629 -4.64 4.06 9.96
CA ASN A 629 -4.63 4.12 8.51
C ASN A 629 -5.49 5.31 8.03
N GLY A 630 -5.47 5.59 6.73
CA GLY A 630 -6.18 6.69 6.10
C GLY A 630 -5.21 7.79 5.70
N ASP A 631 -5.61 9.05 5.91
CA ASP A 631 -4.69 10.18 5.73
C ASP A 631 -3.39 9.89 6.51
N GLY A 632 -2.26 10.04 5.83
CA GLY A 632 -0.94 9.82 6.41
C GLY A 632 -0.01 10.93 5.94
N PHE A 633 0.91 10.61 5.02
CA PHE A 633 1.64 11.63 4.30
C PHE A 633 0.72 12.37 3.33
N ILE A 634 0.64 13.69 3.46
CA ILE A 634 -0.13 14.58 2.59
C ILE A 634 0.79 15.66 2.06
N MET A 635 0.74 15.94 0.74
CA MET A 635 1.52 16.99 0.12
C MET A 635 0.66 17.82 -0.85
N LEU A 636 0.78 19.13 -0.77
CA LEU A 636 0.30 20.08 -1.78
C LEU A 636 1.50 20.56 -2.58
N VAL A 637 1.41 20.44 -3.90
CA VAL A 637 2.39 20.98 -4.85
C VAL A 637 1.74 22.05 -5.69
N GLU A 638 2.44 23.17 -5.86
CA GLU A 638 1.97 24.34 -6.59
C GLU A 638 3.04 24.79 -7.61
N TRP A 639 2.66 24.87 -8.89
CA TRP A 639 3.46 25.43 -9.96
C TRP A 639 2.83 26.76 -10.41
N PRO A 640 3.26 27.90 -9.83
CA PRO A 640 2.76 29.22 -10.26
C PRO A 640 3.23 29.55 -11.69
N ALA A 641 2.41 30.23 -12.45
CA ALA A 641 2.81 30.71 -13.77
C ALA A 641 4.05 31.59 -13.70
N GLY A 642 5.16 31.16 -14.35
CA GLY A 642 6.43 31.89 -14.35
C GLY A 642 7.18 31.91 -13.01
N GLY A 643 6.73 31.17 -12.01
CA GLY A 643 7.35 31.07 -10.68
C GLY A 643 8.04 29.73 -10.41
N ALA A 644 8.79 29.66 -9.34
CA ALA A 644 9.34 28.39 -8.85
C ALA A 644 8.24 27.53 -8.22
N VAL A 645 8.39 26.20 -8.31
CA VAL A 645 7.54 25.25 -7.63
C VAL A 645 7.59 25.49 -6.11
N ARG A 646 6.44 25.35 -5.46
CA ARG A 646 6.32 25.41 -4.01
C ARG A 646 5.58 24.18 -3.53
N SER A 647 5.98 23.63 -2.39
CA SER A 647 5.25 22.54 -1.78
C SER A 647 5.16 22.65 -0.27
N GLN A 648 4.12 22.05 0.26
CA GLN A 648 3.87 21.89 1.69
C GLN A 648 3.45 20.47 1.95
N SER A 649 3.81 19.93 3.10
CA SER A 649 3.45 18.57 3.49
C SER A 649 3.10 18.48 4.97
N VAL A 650 2.55 17.34 5.36
CA VAL A 650 2.41 16.93 6.74
C VAL A 650 2.40 15.40 6.80
N HIS A 651 3.04 14.86 7.83
CA HIS A 651 3.02 13.44 8.15
C HIS A 651 2.21 13.21 9.43
N GLN A 652 1.51 12.07 9.54
CA GLN A 652 0.66 11.77 10.69
C GLN A 652 1.40 11.73 12.03
N PHE A 653 2.69 11.41 12.02
CA PHE A 653 3.53 11.35 13.22
C PHE A 653 4.73 12.30 13.14
N GLY A 654 5.71 11.99 12.33
CA GLY A 654 6.96 12.70 12.15
C GLY A 654 7.90 11.93 11.22
N ALA A 655 9.15 12.37 11.08
CA ALA A 655 10.12 11.73 10.19
C ALA A 655 10.64 10.38 10.72
N ALA A 656 10.67 10.17 12.03
CA ALA A 656 11.34 9.03 12.70
C ALA A 656 10.33 8.13 13.45
N THR A 657 9.39 7.50 12.72
CA THR A 657 8.20 6.83 13.27
C THR A 657 8.47 5.61 14.15
N THR A 658 9.66 5.02 14.12
CA THR A 658 10.04 3.90 15.00
C THR A 658 11.09 4.26 16.06
N ARG A 659 11.63 5.48 16.02
CA ARG A 659 12.66 5.97 16.95
C ARG A 659 12.06 6.77 18.11
N ARG A 660 11.58 6.09 19.14
CA ARG A 660 10.93 6.72 20.31
C ARG A 660 11.76 7.82 20.99
N ALA A 661 13.09 7.76 20.91
CA ALA A 661 13.99 8.74 21.48
C ALA A 661 14.22 9.96 20.55
N SER A 662 13.79 9.89 19.30
CA SER A 662 13.93 11.01 18.36
C SER A 662 12.96 12.14 18.72
N PRO A 663 13.37 13.41 18.62
CA PRO A 663 12.46 14.54 18.72
C PRO A 663 11.40 14.53 17.60
N HIS A 664 11.71 13.86 16.47
CA HIS A 664 10.85 13.75 15.30
C HIS A 664 10.00 12.46 15.28
N TYR A 665 9.79 11.86 16.47
CA TYR A 665 8.96 10.66 16.61
C TYR A 665 7.47 10.98 16.40
N ALA A 666 7.00 12.13 16.93
CA ALA A 666 5.60 12.53 16.85
C ALA A 666 5.38 14.05 16.76
N ASP A 667 6.39 14.80 16.33
CA ASP A 667 6.39 16.26 16.33
C ASP A 667 5.43 16.87 15.28
N GLN A 668 5.10 16.15 14.20
CA GLN A 668 4.11 16.57 13.20
C GLN A 668 2.67 16.19 13.57
N ALA A 669 2.46 15.30 14.56
CA ALA A 669 1.11 14.87 14.95
C ALA A 669 0.16 16.03 15.31
N PRO A 670 0.58 17.11 16.02
CA PRO A 670 -0.27 18.28 16.24
C PRO A 670 -0.66 19.02 14.96
N LEU A 671 0.26 19.11 13.98
CA LEU A 671 -0.04 19.71 12.68
C LEU A 671 -1.07 18.87 11.93
N PHE A 672 -0.85 17.55 11.88
CA PHE A 672 -1.73 16.60 11.21
C PHE A 672 -3.14 16.59 11.83
N ALA A 673 -3.24 16.57 13.16
CA ALA A 673 -4.53 16.57 13.86
C ALA A 673 -5.33 17.86 13.63
N THR A 674 -4.64 19.00 13.42
CA THR A 674 -5.24 20.31 13.19
C THR A 674 -5.20 20.79 11.73
N GLU A 675 -4.91 19.86 10.79
CA GLU A 675 -4.92 20.10 9.33
C GLU A 675 -3.99 21.24 8.89
N ARG A 676 -2.87 21.40 9.58
CA ARG A 676 -1.83 22.39 9.28
C ARG A 676 -0.68 21.75 8.52
N TRP A 677 0.00 22.55 7.76
CA TRP A 677 1.08 22.17 6.86
C TRP A 677 2.42 22.76 7.29
N LYS A 678 3.48 22.06 6.95
CA LYS A 678 4.86 22.60 7.00
C LYS A 678 5.35 22.86 5.57
N PRO A 679 6.23 23.86 5.34
CA PRO A 679 6.88 24.01 4.04
C PRO A 679 7.83 22.83 3.77
N VAL A 680 7.98 22.52 2.49
CA VAL A 680 9.03 21.59 2.01
C VAL A 680 10.07 22.46 1.30
N PRO A 681 11.25 22.70 1.88
CA PRO A 681 12.35 23.34 1.20
C PRO A 681 12.82 22.47 0.02
N PHE A 682 12.87 23.07 -1.20
CA PHE A 682 13.16 22.31 -2.43
C PHE A 682 14.10 23.10 -3.36
#